data_70d42e614475f41080c4098d9f700e92
#
_entry.id   70d42e614475f41080c4098d9f700e92
#
_cell.length_a   1.000
_cell.length_b   1.000
_cell.length_c   1.000
_cell.angle_alpha   90.00
_cell.angle_beta   90.00
_cell.angle_gamma   90.00
#
_symmetry.space_group_name_H-M   'P 1'
#
loop_
_entity.id
_entity.type
_entity.pdbx_description
1 polymer ?
#
loop_
_entity_poly.entity_id
_entity_poly.type
_entity_poly.pdbx_seq_one_letter_code
_entity_poly.pdbx_strand_id
1 'polypeptide(L)'
;ENELGQILAGNNFFQNIAMLGFLLLATLFVKFEINVIYLFYFIALVTFIGSFYILLKLPFSLVRILLSIAFLQRYRLLVEGFENIPEKGGALLLGNHISFIDWAVVQMAIPRKIYFVMERSIYSKWYIKIFLDKFGIIPVSSTGSKTSLELIAKHIKEGNLVCLFPEGTLSRHGQLNEFKAGFELACECLSEDDGKIIPFYIRGLWGSAFSRSDEEFSARNRTLNKRKIAIAFGKAMPLHSKKDEVKAKVFELSFMAWKSQCEAMHTIARAWIDTAKKNLNQIAIIDTLAGDISYRKMLTLSLFLNFFIKRKSKELNINPQRGSYAPKEEAIGILLPASFASSLTNLSVLIAEKIAVNLNFTAGEKALKAAIKNAQISQIYTSKTFLEKLANKGINLNFDTNIHLIYFEDIVEDFKMQKTKIFSMMLAVSIIPSFILKSIFTPSKNNLAIAVILFSSGSEGSPKGVMLNNRNILSNIAQISDVLCTRNNDVILSSLPPFHAFGLTVTTFLPLLEGIKSITFSDPTDALGVAKAVAKNNVTIMCGTSTFLGIYARNKKLDALMFESLRIVVSGAEKLKNEVRTTFEMKFKKSIFEGYGATETTPVASVNLPNHFDVDYWLIHRANKEGSVGMPLPGTAVRIVNPNNYENLKANEDGLILIGGHQVMVGYLNDKEKTDEVVKEIDGIRWYNTGDKGHLDEDGFLYIVDRYSRFAKIGGEMISLGAIEEEIAKFIDTEVVKFCATSLEDEKKGEQIVLLIECNNEIFEGVCEAIKNSNIPTLFKPRYYFQIEKIPLLGSGKVDLKKVKELAKNLAI
;
A
#
# COMPACT_ATOMS: atom_id res chain seq x y z
N GLU A 1 -26.86 17.72 -26.09
CA GLU A 1 -27.84 18.77 -25.71
C GLU A 1 -29.05 18.81 -26.62
N ASN A 2 -28.90 18.70 -27.95
CA ASN A 2 -30.02 18.70 -28.88
C ASN A 2 -30.97 17.50 -28.72
N GLU A 3 -30.47 16.30 -28.47
CA GLU A 3 -31.30 15.11 -28.21
C GLU A 3 -32.08 15.22 -26.89
N LEU A 4 -31.43 15.78 -25.85
CA LEU A 4 -32.11 16.00 -24.56
C LEU A 4 -33.24 17.00 -24.69
N GLY A 5 -33.06 18.06 -25.49
CA GLY A 5 -34.11 19.03 -25.78
C GLY A 5 -35.30 18.40 -26.53
N GLN A 6 -35.06 17.53 -27.51
CA GLN A 6 -36.09 16.81 -28.25
C GLN A 6 -36.86 15.82 -27.36
N ILE A 7 -36.15 15.07 -26.48
CA ILE A 7 -36.75 14.12 -25.52
C ILE A 7 -37.62 14.89 -24.53
N LEU A 8 -37.15 16.02 -23.97
CA LEU A 8 -37.93 16.85 -23.06
C LEU A 8 -39.16 17.46 -23.73
N ALA A 9 -39.01 17.98 -24.98
CA ALA A 9 -40.13 18.49 -25.76
C ALA A 9 -41.18 17.43 -26.07
N GLY A 10 -40.73 16.21 -26.45
CA GLY A 10 -41.60 15.07 -26.66
C GLY A 10 -42.34 14.63 -25.40
N ASN A 11 -41.63 14.59 -24.27
CA ASN A 11 -42.26 14.26 -22.99
C ASN A 11 -43.33 15.28 -22.57
N ASN A 12 -43.03 16.59 -22.72
CA ASN A 12 -43.98 17.65 -22.44
C ASN A 12 -45.18 17.60 -23.38
N PHE A 13 -44.99 17.28 -24.64
CA PHE A 13 -46.09 17.12 -25.61
C PHE A 13 -47.01 15.97 -25.21
N PHE A 14 -46.48 14.78 -24.85
CA PHE A 14 -47.29 13.67 -24.38
C PHE A 14 -47.99 13.96 -23.07
N GLN A 15 -47.33 14.65 -22.13
CA GLN A 15 -47.98 15.09 -20.89
C GLN A 15 -49.20 16.02 -21.13
N ASN A 16 -49.03 16.98 -22.05
CA ASN A 16 -50.10 17.91 -22.42
C ASN A 16 -51.29 17.18 -23.09
N ILE A 17 -51.00 16.22 -23.99
CA ILE A 17 -52.07 15.37 -24.61
C ILE A 17 -52.81 14.56 -23.55
N ALA A 18 -52.08 13.93 -22.62
CA ALA A 18 -52.69 13.12 -21.54
C ALA A 18 -53.55 14.01 -20.62
N MET A 19 -53.08 15.22 -20.31
CA MET A 19 -53.85 16.18 -19.52
C MET A 19 -55.12 16.67 -20.24
N LEU A 20 -55.04 16.95 -21.55
CA LEU A 20 -56.19 17.26 -22.37
C LEU A 20 -57.23 16.13 -22.43
N GLY A 21 -56.75 14.90 -22.62
CA GLY A 21 -57.57 13.70 -22.59
C GLY A 21 -58.27 13.49 -21.25
N PHE A 22 -57.57 13.74 -20.16
CA PHE A 22 -58.15 13.68 -18.81
C PHE A 22 -59.22 14.75 -18.59
N LEU A 23 -58.99 15.99 -19.03
CA LEU A 23 -59.98 17.09 -18.92
C LEU A 23 -61.23 16.81 -19.74
N LEU A 24 -61.10 16.25 -20.95
CA LEU A 24 -62.23 15.82 -21.78
C LEU A 24 -63.00 14.71 -21.10
N LEU A 25 -62.34 13.70 -20.54
CA LEU A 25 -62.98 12.61 -19.81
C LEU A 25 -63.70 13.13 -18.57
N ALA A 26 -63.09 13.99 -17.78
CA ALA A 26 -63.70 14.62 -16.62
C ALA A 26 -64.94 15.43 -17.00
N THR A 27 -64.91 16.20 -18.12
CA THR A 27 -66.05 16.94 -18.65
C THR A 27 -67.21 16.03 -19.07
N LEU A 28 -66.90 14.88 -19.69
CA LEU A 28 -67.88 13.89 -20.05
C LEU A 28 -68.58 13.27 -18.82
N PHE A 29 -67.78 12.94 -17.76
CA PHE A 29 -68.35 12.42 -16.50
C PHE A 29 -69.30 13.41 -15.85
N VAL A 30 -68.93 14.72 -15.82
CA VAL A 30 -69.84 15.76 -15.29
C VAL A 30 -71.08 15.90 -16.16
N LYS A 31 -70.98 15.88 -17.48
CA LYS A 31 -72.10 15.99 -18.42
C LYS A 31 -73.07 14.83 -18.32
N PHE A 32 -72.64 13.63 -17.98
CA PHE A 32 -73.42 12.42 -17.84
C PHE A 32 -73.81 12.12 -16.38
N GLU A 33 -73.56 13.06 -15.46
CA GLU A 33 -73.80 12.95 -14.02
C GLU A 33 -73.23 11.70 -13.36
N ILE A 34 -72.14 11.20 -13.92
CA ILE A 34 -71.43 10.03 -13.39
C ILE A 34 -70.61 10.41 -12.14
N ASN A 35 -70.77 9.61 -11.06
CA ASN A 35 -70.03 9.89 -9.83
C ASN A 35 -68.51 9.99 -10.06
N VAL A 36 -67.89 11.07 -9.58
CA VAL A 36 -66.41 11.33 -9.73
C VAL A 36 -65.57 10.21 -9.19
N ILE A 37 -66.01 9.40 -8.26
CA ILE A 37 -65.32 8.22 -7.76
C ILE A 37 -65.02 7.24 -8.89
N TYR A 38 -65.86 7.04 -9.87
CA TYR A 38 -65.62 6.13 -11.00
C TYR A 38 -64.47 6.65 -11.93
N LEU A 39 -64.30 7.97 -12.00
CA LEU A 39 -63.18 8.58 -12.71
C LEU A 39 -61.86 8.23 -12.04
N PHE A 40 -61.79 8.31 -10.70
CA PHE A 40 -60.60 7.89 -9.96
C PHE A 40 -60.35 6.39 -10.11
N TYR A 41 -61.34 5.51 -10.10
CA TYR A 41 -61.14 4.09 -10.35
C TYR A 41 -60.67 3.82 -11.79
N PHE A 42 -61.17 4.55 -12.77
CA PHE A 42 -60.74 4.44 -14.14
C PHE A 42 -59.27 4.86 -14.30
N ILE A 43 -58.86 5.98 -13.70
CA ILE A 43 -57.47 6.43 -13.72
C ILE A 43 -56.58 5.45 -13.01
N ALA A 44 -56.98 4.96 -11.85
CA ALA A 44 -56.22 3.94 -11.10
C ALA A 44 -56.00 2.67 -11.94
N LEU A 45 -57.06 2.21 -12.64
CA LEU A 45 -57.02 1.06 -13.52
C LEU A 45 -56.09 1.30 -14.70
N VAL A 46 -56.17 2.43 -15.40
CA VAL A 46 -55.30 2.81 -16.54
C VAL A 46 -53.83 2.91 -16.07
N THR A 47 -53.61 3.55 -14.92
CA THR A 47 -52.26 3.65 -14.33
C THR A 47 -51.73 2.28 -13.94
N PHE A 48 -52.54 1.40 -13.38
CA PHE A 48 -52.17 0.03 -13.05
C PHE A 48 -51.82 -0.78 -14.31
N ILE A 49 -52.64 -0.73 -15.36
CA ILE A 49 -52.40 -1.42 -16.64
C ILE A 49 -51.11 -0.86 -17.30
N GLY A 50 -50.93 0.47 -17.33
CA GLY A 50 -49.74 1.12 -17.84
C GLY A 50 -48.48 0.72 -17.09
N SER A 51 -48.55 0.71 -15.75
CA SER A 51 -47.45 0.27 -14.89
C SER A 51 -47.13 -1.21 -15.11
N PHE A 52 -48.13 -2.05 -15.24
CA PHE A 52 -47.97 -3.47 -15.52
C PHE A 52 -47.36 -3.71 -16.91
N TYR A 53 -47.80 -2.95 -17.92
CA TYR A 53 -47.22 -2.98 -19.26
C TYR A 53 -45.71 -2.56 -19.26
N ILE A 54 -45.37 -1.50 -18.53
CA ILE A 54 -44.00 -1.07 -18.37
C ILE A 54 -43.15 -2.15 -17.67
N LEU A 55 -43.71 -2.79 -16.62
CA LEU A 55 -43.09 -3.92 -15.92
C LEU A 55 -42.77 -5.08 -16.87
N LEU A 56 -43.69 -5.38 -17.79
CA LEU A 56 -43.53 -6.48 -18.76
C LEU A 56 -42.54 -6.13 -19.89
N LYS A 57 -42.56 -4.90 -20.39
CA LYS A 57 -41.79 -4.47 -21.56
C LYS A 57 -40.40 -3.91 -21.22
N LEU A 58 -40.27 -3.29 -20.06
CA LEU A 58 -39.02 -2.65 -19.61
C LEU A 58 -38.61 -3.10 -18.20
N PRO A 59 -38.59 -4.42 -17.93
CA PRO A 59 -38.27 -4.93 -16.59
C PRO A 59 -36.89 -4.50 -16.12
N PHE A 60 -35.93 -4.40 -17.04
CA PHE A 60 -34.56 -4.00 -16.75
C PHE A 60 -34.46 -2.56 -16.25
N SER A 61 -35.11 -1.61 -16.94
CA SER A 61 -35.07 -0.18 -16.55
C SER A 61 -35.71 0.07 -15.19
N LEU A 62 -36.83 -0.60 -14.89
CA LEU A 62 -37.52 -0.46 -13.61
C LEU A 62 -36.69 -1.04 -12.46
N VAL A 63 -36.18 -2.25 -12.62
CA VAL A 63 -35.30 -2.88 -11.60
C VAL A 63 -34.05 -2.06 -11.39
N ARG A 64 -33.43 -1.50 -12.45
CA ARG A 64 -32.29 -0.61 -12.34
C ARG A 64 -32.61 0.62 -11.48
N ILE A 65 -33.77 1.26 -11.65
CA ILE A 65 -34.19 2.42 -10.83
C ILE A 65 -34.30 2.02 -9.36
N LEU A 66 -35.01 0.92 -9.08
CA LEU A 66 -35.21 0.43 -7.71
C LEU A 66 -33.88 0.07 -7.04
N LEU A 67 -33.02 -0.66 -7.77
CA LEU A 67 -31.66 -0.99 -7.32
C LEU A 67 -30.82 0.28 -7.10
N SER A 68 -30.94 1.28 -7.99
CA SER A 68 -30.23 2.55 -7.84
C SER A 68 -30.63 3.28 -6.57
N ILE A 69 -31.93 3.35 -6.28
CA ILE A 69 -32.46 3.98 -5.05
C ILE A 69 -31.91 3.26 -3.81
N ALA A 70 -32.06 1.94 -3.76
CA ALA A 70 -31.57 1.13 -2.63
C ALA A 70 -30.05 1.25 -2.46
N PHE A 71 -29.31 1.22 -3.57
CA PHE A 71 -27.88 1.33 -3.59
C PHE A 71 -27.39 2.72 -3.14
N LEU A 72 -27.99 3.79 -3.64
CA LEU A 72 -27.64 5.17 -3.30
C LEU A 72 -27.94 5.53 -1.82
N GLN A 73 -28.82 4.78 -1.15
CA GLN A 73 -29.03 4.93 0.29
C GLN A 73 -27.81 4.44 1.08
N ARG A 74 -27.14 3.37 0.63
CA ARG A 74 -26.05 2.68 1.34
C ARG A 74 -24.66 2.99 0.80
N TYR A 75 -24.56 3.33 -0.49
CA TYR A 75 -23.31 3.49 -1.21
C TYR A 75 -23.24 4.83 -1.95
N ARG A 76 -22.00 5.30 -2.15
CA ARG A 76 -21.67 6.42 -3.04
C ARG A 76 -20.76 5.89 -4.13
N LEU A 77 -21.26 5.79 -5.36
CA LEU A 77 -20.52 5.31 -6.52
C LEU A 77 -19.77 6.47 -7.18
N LEU A 78 -18.49 6.24 -7.45
CA LEU A 78 -17.61 7.09 -8.24
C LEU A 78 -17.19 6.30 -9.48
N VAL A 79 -17.28 6.90 -10.65
CA VAL A 79 -16.96 6.27 -11.94
C VAL A 79 -15.87 7.09 -12.59
N GLU A 80 -14.74 6.44 -12.92
CA GLU A 80 -13.61 7.03 -13.62
C GLU A 80 -13.44 6.32 -14.97
N GLY A 81 -13.02 7.04 -16.01
CA GLY A 81 -12.80 6.46 -17.33
C GLY A 81 -14.07 6.03 -18.06
N PHE A 82 -15.23 6.63 -17.74
CA PHE A 82 -16.52 6.32 -18.39
C PHE A 82 -16.48 6.50 -19.91
N GLU A 83 -15.67 7.42 -20.38
CA GLU A 83 -15.44 7.73 -21.81
C GLU A 83 -14.79 6.56 -22.59
N ASN A 84 -14.20 5.60 -21.91
CA ASN A 84 -13.60 4.42 -22.52
C ASN A 84 -14.63 3.34 -22.87
N ILE A 85 -15.88 3.49 -22.43
CA ILE A 85 -16.95 2.54 -22.69
C ILE A 85 -17.59 2.90 -24.04
N PRO A 86 -17.63 1.96 -25.01
CA PRO A 86 -18.21 2.25 -26.31
C PRO A 86 -19.72 2.48 -26.23
N GLU A 87 -20.20 3.57 -26.85
CA GLU A 87 -21.63 3.87 -26.94
C GLU A 87 -22.38 2.81 -27.75
N LYS A 88 -21.76 2.27 -28.79
CA LYS A 88 -22.28 1.22 -29.68
C LYS A 88 -21.20 0.16 -29.94
N GLY A 89 -21.61 -1.01 -30.37
CA GLY A 89 -20.71 -2.13 -30.64
C GLY A 89 -20.50 -3.05 -29.45
N GLY A 90 -19.86 -4.20 -29.69
CA GLY A 90 -19.57 -5.22 -28.69
C GLY A 90 -18.40 -4.88 -27.81
N ALA A 91 -18.46 -5.25 -26.54
CA ALA A 91 -17.27 -5.20 -25.67
C ALA A 91 -17.34 -6.29 -24.59
N LEU A 92 -16.15 -6.79 -24.25
CA LEU A 92 -15.94 -7.70 -23.14
C LEU A 92 -15.33 -6.94 -21.97
N LEU A 93 -16.09 -6.78 -20.88
CA LEU A 93 -15.68 -6.11 -19.65
C LEU A 93 -14.99 -7.12 -18.74
N LEU A 94 -13.72 -6.89 -18.40
CA LEU A 94 -12.92 -7.78 -17.56
C LEU A 94 -12.37 -7.02 -16.34
N GLY A 95 -12.58 -7.54 -15.14
CA GLY A 95 -12.15 -6.87 -13.93
C GLY A 95 -12.01 -7.76 -12.71
N ASN A 96 -11.62 -7.16 -11.58
CA ASN A 96 -11.46 -7.84 -10.29
C ASN A 96 -12.80 -8.22 -9.66
N HIS A 97 -12.80 -9.30 -8.85
CA HIS A 97 -13.98 -9.84 -8.19
C HIS A 97 -13.82 -9.92 -6.66
N ILE A 98 -14.34 -8.93 -5.95
CA ILE A 98 -14.14 -8.75 -4.50
C ILE A 98 -15.42 -8.90 -3.67
N SER A 99 -16.61 -8.92 -4.33
CA SER A 99 -17.90 -8.90 -3.64
C SER A 99 -19.00 -9.54 -4.45
N PHE A 100 -19.98 -10.13 -3.76
CA PHE A 100 -21.20 -10.67 -4.39
C PHE A 100 -22.04 -9.64 -5.14
N ILE A 101 -21.82 -8.34 -4.92
CA ILE A 101 -22.56 -7.24 -5.57
C ILE A 101 -21.76 -6.49 -6.64
N ASP A 102 -20.59 -7.00 -7.04
CA ASP A 102 -19.75 -6.35 -8.07
C ASP A 102 -20.52 -6.15 -9.38
N TRP A 103 -21.30 -7.13 -9.80
CA TRP A 103 -22.17 -7.04 -10.99
C TRP A 103 -23.12 -5.84 -10.93
N ALA A 104 -23.68 -5.54 -9.75
CA ALA A 104 -24.57 -4.41 -9.59
C ALA A 104 -23.82 -3.08 -9.71
N VAL A 105 -22.59 -3.01 -9.18
CA VAL A 105 -21.71 -1.82 -9.32
C VAL A 105 -21.41 -1.54 -10.79
N VAL A 106 -20.99 -2.58 -11.56
CA VAL A 106 -20.69 -2.43 -12.98
C VAL A 106 -21.95 -2.01 -13.77
N GLN A 107 -23.11 -2.67 -13.53
CA GLN A 107 -24.35 -2.30 -14.20
C GLN A 107 -24.84 -0.90 -13.86
N MET A 108 -24.62 -0.42 -12.65
CA MET A 108 -25.00 0.93 -12.26
C MET A 108 -24.10 2.00 -12.85
N ALA A 109 -22.82 1.68 -13.04
CA ALA A 109 -21.84 2.57 -13.67
C ALA A 109 -22.12 2.77 -15.17
N ILE A 110 -22.75 1.79 -15.84
CA ILE A 110 -22.94 1.78 -17.29
C ILE A 110 -24.44 1.83 -17.62
N PRO A 111 -24.91 2.76 -18.49
CA PRO A 111 -26.35 2.85 -18.88
C PRO A 111 -26.78 1.70 -19.78
N ARG A 112 -25.88 1.13 -20.60
CA ARG A 112 -26.17 0.01 -21.50
C ARG A 112 -26.42 -1.26 -20.70
N LYS A 113 -27.29 -2.15 -21.22
CA LYS A 113 -27.49 -3.49 -20.65
C LYS A 113 -26.23 -4.31 -20.78
N ILE A 114 -25.83 -4.98 -19.69
CA ILE A 114 -24.68 -5.86 -19.62
C ILE A 114 -25.15 -7.29 -19.42
N TYR A 115 -24.56 -8.23 -20.17
CA TYR A 115 -24.75 -9.66 -20.01
C TYR A 115 -23.66 -10.20 -19.09
N PHE A 116 -24.03 -10.59 -17.86
CA PHE A 116 -23.06 -11.12 -16.89
C PHE A 116 -22.88 -12.62 -17.03
N VAL A 117 -21.64 -13.06 -16.90
CA VAL A 117 -21.31 -14.47 -16.85
C VAL A 117 -21.34 -14.94 -15.40
N MET A 118 -22.06 -16.02 -15.11
CA MET A 118 -22.29 -16.55 -13.77
C MET A 118 -22.11 -18.07 -13.73
N GLU A 119 -21.60 -18.59 -12.62
CA GLU A 119 -21.47 -20.03 -12.40
C GLU A 119 -22.83 -20.75 -12.45
N ARG A 120 -22.87 -21.88 -13.16
CA ARG A 120 -24.11 -22.66 -13.39
C ARG A 120 -24.76 -23.16 -12.10
N SER A 121 -23.98 -23.49 -11.07
CA SER A 121 -24.50 -23.94 -9.78
C SER A 121 -25.35 -22.88 -9.08
N ILE A 122 -24.95 -21.59 -9.21
CA ILE A 122 -25.69 -20.45 -8.67
C ILE A 122 -26.89 -20.14 -9.57
N TYR A 123 -26.69 -20.11 -10.89
CA TYR A 123 -27.75 -19.83 -11.88
C TYR A 123 -28.92 -20.83 -11.79
N SER A 124 -28.64 -22.13 -11.54
CA SER A 124 -29.65 -23.19 -11.52
C SER A 124 -30.56 -23.19 -10.29
N LYS A 125 -30.34 -22.34 -9.30
CA LYS A 125 -31.21 -22.24 -8.13
C LYS A 125 -32.57 -21.71 -8.56
N TRP A 126 -33.65 -22.51 -8.37
CA TRP A 126 -34.99 -22.27 -8.91
C TRP A 126 -35.58 -20.89 -8.55
N TYR A 127 -35.31 -20.39 -7.31
CA TYR A 127 -35.84 -19.14 -6.79
C TYR A 127 -35.20 -17.88 -7.41
N ILE A 128 -34.02 -17.97 -8.01
CA ILE A 128 -33.35 -16.85 -8.70
C ILE A 128 -33.32 -17.01 -10.21
N LYS A 129 -33.48 -18.24 -10.74
CA LYS A 129 -33.36 -18.54 -12.16
C LYS A 129 -34.31 -17.72 -13.03
N ILE A 130 -35.63 -17.63 -12.61
CA ILE A 130 -36.64 -16.85 -13.34
C ILE A 130 -36.24 -15.38 -13.50
N PHE A 131 -35.57 -14.84 -12.48
CA PHE A 131 -35.03 -13.49 -12.50
C PHE A 131 -33.80 -13.38 -13.42
N LEU A 132 -32.83 -14.30 -13.27
CA LEU A 132 -31.59 -14.30 -14.04
C LEU A 132 -31.84 -14.49 -15.54
N ASP A 133 -32.82 -15.31 -15.94
CA ASP A 133 -33.18 -15.51 -17.36
C ASP A 133 -33.63 -14.18 -18.00
N LYS A 134 -34.43 -13.38 -17.30
CA LYS A 134 -34.90 -12.06 -17.79
C LYS A 134 -33.77 -11.03 -17.91
N PHE A 135 -32.74 -11.15 -17.09
CA PHE A 135 -31.57 -10.25 -17.11
C PHE A 135 -30.49 -10.66 -18.13
N GLY A 136 -30.65 -11.83 -18.77
CA GLY A 136 -29.70 -12.31 -19.80
C GLY A 136 -28.38 -12.76 -19.20
N ILE A 137 -28.44 -13.46 -18.05
CA ILE A 137 -27.22 -14.02 -17.44
C ILE A 137 -26.76 -15.24 -18.25
N ILE A 138 -25.46 -15.30 -18.52
CA ILE A 138 -24.82 -16.40 -19.25
C ILE A 138 -24.28 -17.42 -18.25
N PRO A 139 -24.85 -18.63 -18.15
CA PRO A 139 -24.35 -19.65 -17.22
C PRO A 139 -23.09 -20.32 -17.74
N VAL A 140 -22.03 -20.39 -16.91
CA VAL A 140 -20.75 -21.05 -17.20
C VAL A 140 -20.50 -22.13 -16.14
N SER A 141 -19.95 -23.28 -16.55
CA SER A 141 -19.43 -24.29 -15.63
C SER A 141 -17.92 -24.20 -15.50
N SER A 142 -17.38 -24.65 -14.36
CA SER A 142 -15.93 -24.71 -14.11
C SER A 142 -15.15 -25.54 -15.13
N THR A 143 -15.82 -26.49 -15.77
CA THR A 143 -15.26 -27.36 -16.82
C THR A 143 -15.37 -26.75 -18.22
N GLY A 144 -15.84 -25.51 -18.36
CA GLY A 144 -15.94 -24.76 -19.61
C GLY A 144 -16.86 -25.43 -20.62
N SER A 145 -18.17 -25.15 -20.63
CA SER A 145 -18.99 -25.67 -21.71
C SER A 145 -18.76 -24.83 -22.97
N LYS A 146 -18.41 -25.46 -24.08
CA LYS A 146 -18.26 -24.86 -25.41
C LYS A 146 -19.45 -23.93 -25.74
N THR A 147 -20.67 -24.32 -25.40
CA THR A 147 -21.88 -23.53 -25.56
C THR A 147 -21.87 -22.20 -24.82
N SER A 148 -21.27 -22.11 -23.64
CA SER A 148 -21.19 -20.84 -22.89
C SER A 148 -20.18 -19.88 -23.50
N LEU A 149 -19.04 -20.37 -24.00
CA LEU A 149 -18.05 -19.56 -24.71
C LEU A 149 -18.62 -19.04 -26.04
N GLU A 150 -19.34 -19.89 -26.79
CA GLU A 150 -20.06 -19.50 -28.01
C GLU A 150 -21.13 -18.44 -27.76
N LEU A 151 -21.84 -18.48 -26.59
CA LEU A 151 -22.80 -17.45 -26.20
C LEU A 151 -22.13 -16.11 -25.91
N ILE A 152 -20.99 -16.12 -25.23
CA ILE A 152 -20.19 -14.91 -24.98
C ILE A 152 -19.79 -14.28 -26.31
N ALA A 153 -19.18 -15.06 -27.22
CA ALA A 153 -18.78 -14.59 -28.53
C ALA A 153 -19.97 -14.06 -29.36
N LYS A 154 -21.12 -14.76 -29.35
CA LYS A 154 -22.35 -14.31 -30.02
C LYS A 154 -22.83 -12.96 -29.54
N HIS A 155 -22.90 -12.75 -28.22
CA HIS A 155 -23.34 -11.46 -27.66
C HIS A 155 -22.40 -10.32 -28.02
N ILE A 156 -21.07 -10.55 -28.01
CA ILE A 156 -20.10 -9.54 -28.44
C ILE A 156 -20.32 -9.18 -29.91
N LYS A 157 -20.46 -10.19 -30.79
CA LYS A 157 -20.70 -9.99 -32.23
C LYS A 157 -22.03 -9.27 -32.51
N GLU A 158 -23.05 -9.49 -31.71
CA GLU A 158 -24.33 -8.76 -31.76
C GLU A 158 -24.24 -7.31 -31.26
N GLY A 159 -23.07 -6.84 -30.88
CA GLY A 159 -22.85 -5.48 -30.39
C GLY A 159 -23.23 -5.26 -28.92
N ASN A 160 -23.36 -6.32 -28.13
CA ASN A 160 -23.70 -6.25 -26.71
C ASN A 160 -22.45 -6.12 -25.81
N LEU A 161 -22.67 -5.63 -24.59
CA LEU A 161 -21.67 -5.65 -23.52
C LEU A 161 -21.78 -6.97 -22.75
N VAL A 162 -20.66 -7.69 -22.61
CA VAL A 162 -20.54 -8.88 -21.79
C VAL A 162 -19.59 -8.60 -20.65
N CYS A 163 -19.90 -8.97 -19.42
CA CYS A 163 -19.02 -8.83 -18.26
C CYS A 163 -18.68 -10.19 -17.68
N LEU A 164 -17.38 -10.43 -17.56
CA LEU A 164 -16.82 -11.63 -16.97
C LEU A 164 -15.78 -11.23 -15.92
N PHE A 165 -15.80 -11.90 -14.77
CA PHE A 165 -14.75 -11.81 -13.75
C PHE A 165 -13.76 -12.96 -13.98
N PRO A 166 -12.58 -12.68 -14.58
CA PRO A 166 -11.67 -13.75 -15.03
C PRO A 166 -11.01 -14.53 -13.90
N GLU A 167 -11.08 -14.02 -12.66
CA GLU A 167 -10.65 -14.76 -11.45
C GLU A 167 -11.49 -16.01 -11.20
N GLY A 168 -12.74 -16.03 -11.67
CA GLY A 168 -13.68 -17.15 -11.54
C GLY A 168 -14.22 -17.39 -10.13
N THR A 169 -13.68 -16.73 -9.11
CA THR A 169 -14.10 -16.79 -7.72
C THR A 169 -13.88 -15.43 -7.05
N LEU A 170 -14.60 -15.19 -5.92
CA LEU A 170 -14.38 -13.98 -5.12
C LEU A 170 -13.02 -14.04 -4.43
N SER A 171 -12.29 -12.92 -4.42
CA SER A 171 -11.04 -12.80 -3.69
C SER A 171 -11.21 -13.10 -2.20
N ARG A 172 -10.23 -13.82 -1.61
CA ARG A 172 -10.14 -14.13 -0.17
C ARG A 172 -9.08 -13.28 0.57
N HIS A 173 -8.26 -12.53 -0.17
CA HIS A 173 -7.20 -11.67 0.38
C HIS A 173 -7.24 -10.23 -0.11
N GLY A 174 -8.26 -9.86 -0.90
CA GLY A 174 -8.45 -8.48 -1.39
C GLY A 174 -7.53 -8.04 -2.54
N GLN A 175 -6.58 -8.88 -2.94
CA GLN A 175 -5.74 -8.67 -4.13
C GLN A 175 -6.32 -9.45 -5.33
N LEU A 176 -5.80 -9.21 -6.53
CA LEU A 176 -6.19 -9.96 -7.73
C LEU A 176 -5.72 -11.41 -7.64
N ASN A 177 -6.63 -12.35 -7.90
CA ASN A 177 -6.28 -13.74 -8.12
C ASN A 177 -5.71 -13.97 -9.53
N GLU A 178 -5.31 -15.20 -9.80
CA GLU A 178 -4.94 -15.64 -11.14
C GLU A 178 -6.12 -15.46 -12.12
N PHE A 179 -5.85 -14.92 -13.32
CA PHE A 179 -6.85 -14.82 -14.38
C PHE A 179 -6.88 -16.11 -15.17
N LYS A 180 -8.09 -16.68 -15.32
CA LYS A 180 -8.32 -17.89 -16.14
C LYS A 180 -8.41 -17.51 -17.62
N ALA A 181 -7.84 -18.35 -18.49
CA ALA A 181 -7.82 -18.13 -19.95
C ALA A 181 -9.19 -18.35 -20.64
N GLY A 182 -10.25 -18.59 -19.91
CA GLY A 182 -11.58 -18.85 -20.49
C GLY A 182 -12.11 -17.74 -21.42
N PHE A 183 -11.77 -16.50 -21.16
CA PHE A 183 -12.16 -15.38 -22.03
C PHE A 183 -11.36 -15.37 -23.34
N GLU A 184 -10.08 -15.79 -23.34
CA GLU A 184 -9.27 -15.93 -24.55
C GLU A 184 -9.94 -16.90 -25.52
N LEU A 185 -10.35 -18.09 -25.01
CA LEU A 185 -11.07 -19.10 -25.79
C LEU A 185 -12.41 -18.57 -26.32
N ALA A 186 -13.12 -17.74 -25.58
CA ALA A 186 -14.35 -17.11 -26.05
C ALA A 186 -14.10 -16.12 -27.20
N CYS A 187 -12.95 -15.47 -27.22
CA CYS A 187 -12.56 -14.49 -28.24
C CYS A 187 -11.89 -15.10 -29.48
N GLU A 188 -11.45 -16.38 -29.44
CA GLU A 188 -10.75 -17.00 -30.58
C GLU A 188 -11.55 -16.99 -31.91
N CYS A 189 -12.88 -17.04 -31.82
CA CYS A 189 -13.76 -17.03 -33.00
C CYS A 189 -14.20 -15.63 -33.44
N LEU A 190 -13.73 -14.58 -32.78
CA LEU A 190 -14.08 -13.18 -33.06
C LEU A 190 -12.98 -12.50 -33.87
N SER A 191 -13.36 -11.55 -34.72
CA SER A 191 -12.42 -10.61 -35.34
C SER A 191 -12.22 -9.38 -34.45
N GLU A 192 -11.13 -8.63 -34.66
CA GLU A 192 -10.88 -7.38 -33.93
C GLU A 192 -11.95 -6.29 -34.19
N ASP A 193 -12.74 -6.44 -35.27
CA ASP A 193 -13.84 -5.51 -35.59
C ASP A 193 -15.15 -5.86 -34.85
N ASP A 194 -15.28 -7.09 -34.31
CA ASP A 194 -16.48 -7.52 -33.60
C ASP A 194 -16.63 -6.85 -32.21
N GLY A 195 -15.51 -6.37 -31.64
CA GLY A 195 -15.54 -5.72 -30.32
C GLY A 195 -14.17 -5.38 -29.76
N LYS A 196 -14.15 -5.00 -28.48
CA LYS A 196 -12.92 -4.68 -27.72
C LYS A 196 -13.01 -5.23 -26.31
N ILE A 197 -11.85 -5.45 -25.66
CA ILE A 197 -11.78 -5.70 -24.22
C ILE A 197 -11.71 -4.35 -23.50
N ILE A 198 -12.55 -4.15 -22.49
CA ILE A 198 -12.51 -2.99 -21.60
C ILE A 198 -12.13 -3.49 -20.20
N PRO A 199 -10.89 -3.29 -19.75
CA PRO A 199 -10.49 -3.65 -18.41
C PRO A 199 -11.12 -2.68 -17.40
N PHE A 200 -11.51 -3.17 -16.21
CA PHE A 200 -11.99 -2.32 -15.13
C PHE A 200 -11.48 -2.79 -13.76
N TYR A 201 -11.49 -1.88 -12.78
CA TYR A 201 -11.15 -2.19 -11.40
C TYR A 201 -12.20 -1.62 -10.44
N ILE A 202 -12.71 -2.45 -9.53
CA ILE A 202 -13.67 -2.07 -8.48
C ILE A 202 -12.92 -1.97 -7.14
N ARG A 203 -13.17 -0.88 -6.40
CA ARG A 203 -12.67 -0.65 -5.07
C ARG A 203 -13.78 -0.25 -4.09
N GLY A 204 -13.56 -0.55 -2.81
CA GLY A 204 -14.42 -0.12 -1.71
C GLY A 204 -15.40 -1.17 -1.21
N LEU A 205 -15.53 -2.32 -1.89
CA LEU A 205 -16.36 -3.44 -1.43
C LEU A 205 -15.59 -4.48 -0.60
N TRP A 206 -14.26 -4.48 -0.62
CA TRP A 206 -13.45 -5.31 0.27
C TRP A 206 -13.71 -4.91 1.74
N GLY A 207 -13.87 -5.87 2.63
CA GLY A 207 -14.30 -5.61 4.02
C GLY A 207 -15.77 -5.18 4.15
N SER A 208 -16.62 -5.38 3.13
CA SER A 208 -18.08 -5.20 3.24
C SER A 208 -18.76 -6.51 3.66
N ALA A 209 -20.01 -6.43 4.07
CA ALA A 209 -20.83 -7.61 4.36
C ALA A 209 -21.05 -8.53 3.15
N PHE A 210 -20.75 -8.06 1.94
CA PHE A 210 -20.87 -8.81 0.69
C PHE A 210 -19.54 -9.35 0.17
N SER A 211 -18.41 -9.06 0.85
CA SER A 211 -17.08 -9.61 0.52
C SER A 211 -16.84 -10.91 1.28
N ARG A 212 -15.87 -11.68 0.82
CA ARG A 212 -15.36 -12.87 1.53
C ARG A 212 -14.12 -12.56 2.36
N SER A 213 -14.00 -11.31 2.83
CA SER A 213 -12.94 -10.91 3.76
C SER A 213 -13.16 -11.53 5.13
N ASP A 214 -12.11 -11.49 5.95
CA ASP A 214 -12.17 -11.89 7.36
C ASP A 214 -13.30 -11.18 8.11
N GLU A 215 -14.00 -11.91 8.99
CA GLU A 215 -15.17 -11.39 9.71
C GLU A 215 -14.82 -10.23 10.63
N GLU A 216 -13.66 -10.29 11.32
CA GLU A 216 -13.22 -9.21 12.20
C GLU A 216 -12.84 -7.96 11.41
N PHE A 217 -12.19 -8.13 10.24
CA PHE A 217 -11.91 -7.04 9.32
C PHE A 217 -13.20 -6.42 8.77
N SER A 218 -14.18 -7.24 8.38
CA SER A 218 -15.50 -6.77 7.96
C SER A 218 -16.23 -6.02 9.09
N ALA A 219 -16.19 -6.53 10.31
CA ALA A 219 -16.82 -5.88 11.47
C ALA A 219 -16.20 -4.51 11.74
N ARG A 220 -14.89 -4.40 11.65
CA ARG A 220 -14.13 -3.15 11.80
C ARG A 220 -14.51 -2.12 10.73
N ASN A 221 -14.70 -2.56 9.49
CA ASN A 221 -15.02 -1.71 8.35
C ASN A 221 -16.51 -1.37 8.22
N ARG A 222 -17.37 -1.77 9.17
CA ARG A 222 -18.77 -1.35 9.20
C ARG A 222 -18.86 0.15 9.44
N THR A 223 -19.61 0.83 8.57
CA THR A 223 -19.84 2.27 8.68
C THR A 223 -21.32 2.56 8.65
N LEU A 224 -21.75 3.55 9.46
CA LEU A 224 -23.11 4.09 9.41
C LEU A 224 -23.27 5.08 8.24
N ASN A 225 -22.18 5.65 7.76
CA ASN A 225 -22.15 6.52 6.59
C ASN A 225 -22.20 5.72 5.29
N LYS A 226 -22.58 6.40 4.20
CA LYS A 226 -22.52 5.78 2.86
C LYS A 226 -21.13 5.33 2.52
N ARG A 227 -20.96 4.04 2.20
CA ARG A 227 -19.69 3.47 1.79
C ARG A 227 -19.32 3.96 0.39
N LYS A 228 -18.12 4.47 0.24
CA LYS A 228 -17.61 4.92 -1.07
C LYS A 228 -17.16 3.71 -1.86
N ILE A 229 -17.63 3.61 -3.09
CA ILE A 229 -17.19 2.61 -4.07
C ILE A 229 -16.68 3.39 -5.27
N ALA A 230 -15.54 2.99 -5.80
CA ALA A 230 -14.98 3.51 -7.03
C ALA A 230 -14.88 2.39 -8.06
N ILE A 231 -15.21 2.68 -9.31
CA ILE A 231 -14.95 1.83 -10.45
C ILE A 231 -14.18 2.64 -11.49
N ALA A 232 -13.08 2.09 -11.99
CA ALA A 232 -12.25 2.71 -13.02
C ALA A 232 -12.26 1.84 -14.27
N PHE A 233 -12.59 2.42 -15.44
CA PHE A 233 -12.56 1.75 -16.74
C PHE A 233 -11.31 2.18 -17.51
N GLY A 234 -10.56 1.21 -18.01
CA GLY A 234 -9.35 1.43 -18.80
C GLY A 234 -9.63 1.65 -20.29
N LYS A 235 -8.60 2.07 -21.01
CA LYS A 235 -8.64 2.15 -22.47
C LYS A 235 -8.91 0.80 -23.08
N ALA A 236 -9.60 0.79 -24.22
CA ALA A 236 -9.90 -0.42 -24.97
C ALA A 236 -8.64 -1.17 -25.38
N MET A 237 -8.66 -2.49 -25.22
CA MET A 237 -7.60 -3.43 -25.64
C MET A 237 -8.10 -4.32 -26.77
N PRO A 238 -7.19 -4.89 -27.58
CA PRO A 238 -7.55 -5.89 -28.59
C PRO A 238 -8.28 -7.10 -27.99
N LEU A 239 -9.20 -7.72 -28.76
CA LEU A 239 -9.93 -8.90 -28.31
C LEU A 239 -9.03 -10.12 -28.02
N HIS A 240 -7.90 -10.23 -28.72
CA HIS A 240 -6.95 -11.32 -28.57
C HIS A 240 -5.84 -11.06 -27.54
N SER A 241 -5.99 -10.01 -26.70
CA SER A 241 -5.06 -9.76 -25.59
C SER A 241 -5.00 -10.95 -24.63
N LYS A 242 -3.79 -11.24 -24.13
CA LYS A 242 -3.55 -12.37 -23.24
C LYS A 242 -3.95 -12.03 -21.79
N LYS A 243 -4.19 -13.09 -21.00
CA LYS A 243 -4.66 -12.99 -19.61
C LYS A 243 -3.72 -12.16 -18.73
N ASP A 244 -2.41 -12.28 -18.91
CA ASP A 244 -1.38 -11.54 -18.19
C ASP A 244 -1.38 -10.04 -18.55
N GLU A 245 -1.52 -9.70 -19.83
CA GLU A 245 -1.65 -8.32 -20.29
C GLU A 245 -2.91 -7.65 -19.75
N VAL A 246 -4.06 -8.34 -19.80
CA VAL A 246 -5.32 -7.84 -19.25
C VAL A 246 -5.23 -7.69 -17.73
N LYS A 247 -4.64 -8.68 -17.03
CA LYS A 247 -4.45 -8.64 -15.58
C LYS A 247 -3.57 -7.45 -15.17
N ALA A 248 -2.46 -7.22 -15.87
CA ALA A 248 -1.58 -6.07 -15.62
C ALA A 248 -2.33 -4.74 -15.77
N LYS A 249 -3.17 -4.61 -16.84
CA LYS A 249 -3.99 -3.42 -17.05
C LYS A 249 -5.07 -3.23 -15.99
N VAL A 250 -5.76 -4.30 -15.59
CA VAL A 250 -6.74 -4.25 -14.49
C VAL A 250 -6.05 -3.82 -13.20
N PHE A 251 -4.85 -4.34 -12.93
CA PHE A 251 -4.10 -3.95 -11.73
C PHE A 251 -3.67 -2.48 -11.76
N GLU A 252 -3.19 -1.97 -12.90
CA GLU A 252 -2.81 -0.56 -13.07
C GLU A 252 -4.00 0.38 -12.80
N LEU A 253 -5.23 -0.02 -13.19
CA LEU A 253 -6.46 0.73 -12.93
C LEU A 253 -6.78 0.88 -11.43
N SER A 254 -6.18 0.05 -10.58
CA SER A 254 -6.33 0.21 -9.13
C SER A 254 -5.88 1.59 -8.67
N PHE A 255 -4.85 2.18 -9.29
CA PHE A 255 -4.41 3.55 -9.01
C PHE A 255 -5.53 4.57 -9.23
N MET A 256 -6.25 4.50 -10.37
CA MET A 256 -7.36 5.40 -10.67
C MET A 256 -8.51 5.22 -9.68
N ALA A 257 -8.85 3.98 -9.35
CA ALA A 257 -9.90 3.68 -8.38
C ALA A 257 -9.56 4.16 -6.94
N TRP A 258 -8.27 4.30 -6.61
CA TRP A 258 -7.80 4.85 -5.33
C TRP A 258 -7.76 6.38 -5.32
N LYS A 259 -7.65 7.03 -6.48
CA LYS A 259 -7.40 8.46 -6.63
C LYS A 259 -8.34 9.33 -5.78
N SER A 260 -9.64 9.19 -5.98
CA SER A 260 -10.64 10.02 -5.27
C SER A 260 -10.61 9.87 -3.75
N GLN A 261 -10.25 8.68 -3.24
CA GLN A 261 -10.09 8.49 -1.80
C GLN A 261 -8.82 9.15 -1.29
N CYS A 262 -7.69 8.96 -1.99
CA CYS A 262 -6.41 9.54 -1.60
C CYS A 262 -6.47 11.08 -1.63
N GLU A 263 -7.14 11.66 -2.61
CA GLU A 263 -7.34 13.11 -2.71
C GLU A 263 -8.26 13.64 -1.60
N ALA A 264 -9.23 12.86 -1.17
CA ALA A 264 -10.15 13.22 -0.09
C ALA A 264 -9.61 12.97 1.32
N MET A 265 -8.40 12.41 1.46
CA MET A 265 -7.75 12.23 2.77
C MET A 265 -7.42 13.58 3.38
N HIS A 266 -7.48 13.63 4.70
CA HIS A 266 -7.07 14.80 5.47
C HIS A 266 -5.57 14.75 5.80
N THR A 267 -5.10 15.60 6.73
CA THR A 267 -3.75 15.51 7.28
C THR A 267 -3.66 14.35 8.30
N ILE A 268 -2.45 13.85 8.53
CA ILE A 268 -2.17 12.80 9.54
C ILE A 268 -2.67 13.25 10.93
N ALA A 269 -2.45 14.52 11.29
CA ALA A 269 -2.92 15.08 12.55
C ALA A 269 -4.45 15.01 12.69
N ARG A 270 -5.20 15.28 11.61
CA ARG A 270 -6.68 15.19 11.62
C ARG A 270 -7.15 13.74 11.69
N ALA A 271 -6.49 12.83 10.97
CA ALA A 271 -6.77 11.40 11.03
C ALA A 271 -6.51 10.84 12.45
N TRP A 272 -5.41 11.26 13.08
CA TRP A 272 -5.10 10.92 14.48
C TRP A 272 -6.19 11.34 15.45
N ILE A 273 -6.64 12.61 15.38
CA ILE A 273 -7.72 13.11 16.27
C ILE A 273 -9.00 12.28 16.07
N ASP A 274 -9.38 11.96 14.82
CA ASP A 274 -10.57 11.16 14.54
C ASP A 274 -10.45 9.74 15.09
N THR A 275 -9.32 9.08 14.88
CA THR A 275 -9.09 7.72 15.39
C THR A 275 -9.04 7.68 16.92
N ALA A 276 -8.32 8.61 17.54
CA ALA A 276 -8.23 8.67 18.99
C ALA A 276 -9.60 8.95 19.64
N LYS A 277 -10.42 9.81 19.05
CA LYS A 277 -11.80 10.10 19.53
C LYS A 277 -12.72 8.89 19.43
N LYS A 278 -12.53 8.02 18.45
CA LYS A 278 -13.30 6.75 18.33
C LYS A 278 -12.90 5.73 19.37
N ASN A 279 -11.64 5.75 19.82
CA ASN A 279 -11.02 4.69 20.65
C ASN A 279 -10.56 5.17 22.03
N LEU A 280 -11.13 6.23 22.60
CA LEU A 280 -10.64 6.93 23.82
C LEU A 280 -10.26 5.99 24.97
N ASN A 281 -11.01 4.94 25.21
CA ASN A 281 -10.83 4.03 26.34
C ASN A 281 -9.90 2.84 26.02
N GLN A 282 -9.54 2.65 24.75
CA GLN A 282 -8.63 1.58 24.35
C GLN A 282 -7.18 1.99 24.62
N ILE A 283 -6.33 0.97 24.82
CA ILE A 283 -4.88 1.17 24.93
C ILE A 283 -4.32 1.41 23.53
N ALA A 284 -3.63 2.53 23.32
CA ALA A 284 -2.95 2.89 22.09
C ALA A 284 -1.53 2.31 22.06
N ILE A 285 -0.79 2.50 23.15
CA ILE A 285 0.62 2.08 23.28
C ILE A 285 0.82 1.40 24.62
N ILE A 286 1.56 0.29 24.63
CA ILE A 286 2.22 -0.26 25.81
C ILE A 286 3.72 -0.01 25.64
N ASP A 287 4.30 0.74 26.55
CA ASP A 287 5.72 1.11 26.52
C ASP A 287 6.42 0.55 27.77
N THR A 288 7.66 0.09 27.62
CA THR A 288 8.42 -0.54 28.72
C THR A 288 8.70 0.41 29.88
N LEU A 289 8.76 1.72 29.63
CA LEU A 289 9.03 2.75 30.64
C LEU A 289 7.77 3.51 31.05
N ALA A 290 6.92 3.86 30.10
CA ALA A 290 5.72 4.67 30.34
C ALA A 290 4.48 3.84 30.70
N GLY A 291 4.54 2.50 30.58
CA GLY A 291 3.42 1.59 30.83
C GLY A 291 2.29 1.72 29.82
N ASP A 292 1.07 1.47 30.24
CA ASP A 292 -0.13 1.46 29.40
C ASP A 292 -0.66 2.86 29.14
N ILE A 293 -0.74 3.25 27.88
CA ILE A 293 -1.18 4.57 27.42
C ILE A 293 -2.46 4.43 26.60
N SER A 294 -3.59 4.92 27.11
CA SER A 294 -4.84 4.94 26.36
C SER A 294 -4.83 5.99 25.24
N TYR A 295 -5.69 5.80 24.23
CA TYR A 295 -5.90 6.82 23.17
C TYR A 295 -6.30 8.18 23.76
N ARG A 296 -7.10 8.22 24.81
CA ARG A 296 -7.45 9.44 25.55
C ARG A 296 -6.21 10.17 26.08
N LYS A 297 -5.35 9.43 26.81
CA LYS A 297 -4.12 9.99 27.40
C LYS A 297 -3.16 10.44 26.29
N MET A 298 -2.99 9.60 25.24
CA MET A 298 -2.11 9.91 24.11
C MET A 298 -2.57 11.17 23.36
N LEU A 299 -3.87 11.28 23.05
CA LEU A 299 -4.42 12.47 22.40
C LEU A 299 -4.28 13.72 23.28
N THR A 300 -4.62 13.62 24.58
CA THR A 300 -4.46 14.72 25.52
C THR A 300 -3.01 15.25 25.53
N LEU A 301 -2.05 14.33 25.66
CA LEU A 301 -0.64 14.69 25.73
C LEU A 301 -0.12 15.25 24.39
N SER A 302 -0.59 14.71 23.25
CA SER A 302 -0.20 15.23 21.94
C SER A 302 -0.73 16.65 21.68
N LEU A 303 -1.95 16.95 22.10
CA LEU A 303 -2.49 18.31 22.04
C LEU A 303 -1.78 19.26 23.01
N PHE A 304 -1.37 18.76 24.18
CA PHE A 304 -0.65 19.56 25.16
C PHE A 304 0.79 19.87 24.72
N LEU A 305 1.52 18.86 24.22
CA LEU A 305 2.87 19.04 23.72
C LEU A 305 2.91 19.94 22.46
N ASN A 306 1.86 19.93 21.64
CA ASN A 306 1.73 20.88 20.53
C ASN A 306 1.82 22.36 20.98
N PHE A 307 1.19 22.72 22.08
CA PHE A 307 1.34 24.10 22.64
C PHE A 307 2.78 24.40 23.03
N PHE A 308 3.46 23.45 23.65
CA PHE A 308 4.86 23.60 24.01
C PHE A 308 5.73 23.80 22.77
N ILE A 309 5.55 23.00 21.74
CA ILE A 309 6.26 23.08 20.44
C ILE A 309 6.05 24.45 19.81
N LYS A 310 4.78 24.90 19.68
CA LYS A 310 4.46 26.23 19.12
C LYS A 310 5.07 27.39 19.90
N ARG A 311 5.05 27.30 21.23
CA ARG A 311 5.68 28.31 22.11
C ARG A 311 7.18 28.35 21.88
N LYS A 312 7.86 27.19 21.87
CA LYS A 312 9.31 27.10 21.64
C LYS A 312 9.72 27.62 20.27
N SER A 313 9.01 27.27 19.22
CA SER A 313 9.26 27.79 17.87
C SER A 313 9.15 29.32 17.81
N LYS A 314 8.19 29.90 18.57
CA LYS A 314 8.01 31.34 18.65
C LYS A 314 9.12 32.03 19.48
N GLU A 315 9.52 31.45 20.62
CA GLU A 315 10.61 31.94 21.48
C GLU A 315 11.94 31.97 20.71
N LEU A 316 12.21 30.95 19.89
CA LEU A 316 13.43 30.85 19.10
C LEU A 316 13.40 31.69 17.82
N ASN A 317 12.28 32.33 17.52
CA ASN A 317 12.06 33.17 16.32
C ASN A 317 12.54 32.50 15.04
N ILE A 318 12.22 31.18 14.89
CA ILE A 318 12.69 30.34 13.78
C ILE A 318 11.94 30.74 12.52
N ASN A 319 12.68 31.28 11.54
CA ASN A 319 12.18 31.59 10.20
C ASN A 319 13.07 30.89 9.17
N PRO A 320 12.68 29.71 8.66
CA PRO A 320 13.51 28.96 7.74
C PRO A 320 13.74 29.71 6.44
N GLN A 321 14.99 30.04 6.13
CA GLN A 321 15.37 30.60 4.84
C GLN A 321 15.66 29.45 3.87
N ARG A 322 14.62 28.95 3.19
CA ARG A 322 14.73 27.81 2.30
C ARG A 322 14.61 28.20 0.83
N GLY A 323 15.30 27.46 -0.01
CA GLY A 323 15.23 27.60 -1.46
C GLY A 323 13.82 27.30 -2.01
N SER A 324 13.61 27.58 -3.28
CA SER A 324 12.32 27.39 -3.96
C SER A 324 11.83 25.95 -3.97
N TYR A 325 12.72 24.98 -3.82
CA TYR A 325 12.41 23.53 -3.80
C TYR A 325 12.53 22.94 -2.39
N ALA A 326 11.99 23.64 -1.41
CA ALA A 326 11.92 23.18 -0.02
C ALA A 326 10.61 23.65 0.63
N PRO A 327 10.07 22.89 1.60
CA PRO A 327 8.86 23.30 2.32
C PRO A 327 9.13 24.55 3.16
N LYS A 328 8.11 25.40 3.31
CA LYS A 328 8.21 26.66 4.11
C LYS A 328 8.07 26.40 5.61
N GLU A 329 7.43 25.31 5.98
CA GLU A 329 7.18 24.92 7.35
C GLU A 329 8.48 24.58 8.07
N GLU A 330 8.54 24.87 9.36
CA GLU A 330 9.69 24.54 10.20
C GLU A 330 9.87 23.02 10.32
N ALA A 331 11.12 22.58 10.22
CA ALA A 331 11.50 21.18 10.45
C ALA A 331 12.00 20.99 11.89
N ILE A 332 11.42 20.01 12.58
CA ILE A 332 11.75 19.66 13.96
C ILE A 332 12.47 18.32 13.98
N GLY A 333 13.66 18.30 14.54
CA GLY A 333 14.44 17.09 14.74
C GLY A 333 13.87 16.22 15.85
N ILE A 334 13.79 14.91 15.61
CA ILE A 334 13.37 13.90 16.58
C ILE A 334 14.49 12.85 16.65
N LEU A 335 15.18 12.80 17.79
CA LEU A 335 16.30 11.90 18.03
C LEU A 335 15.93 10.96 19.19
N LEU A 336 15.02 10.03 18.89
CA LEU A 336 14.45 9.09 19.86
C LEU A 336 14.32 7.68 19.25
N PRO A 337 14.48 6.61 20.06
CA PRO A 337 14.24 5.26 19.59
C PRO A 337 12.73 4.97 19.46
N ALA A 338 12.36 3.78 18.98
CA ALA A 338 10.97 3.30 19.01
C ALA A 338 10.44 3.28 20.44
N SER A 339 9.57 4.24 20.78
CA SER A 339 9.08 4.50 22.14
C SER A 339 7.79 5.34 22.12
N PHE A 340 7.12 5.37 23.27
CA PHE A 340 6.01 6.30 23.50
C PHE A 340 6.42 7.76 23.23
N ALA A 341 7.59 8.17 23.72
CA ALA A 341 8.11 9.53 23.55
C ALA A 341 8.29 9.91 22.07
N SER A 342 8.83 8.99 21.27
CA SER A 342 8.97 9.19 19.81
C SER A 342 7.61 9.33 19.12
N SER A 343 6.68 8.43 19.43
CA SER A 343 5.34 8.44 18.84
C SER A 343 4.58 9.72 19.22
N LEU A 344 4.65 10.14 20.49
CA LEU A 344 4.03 11.34 20.99
C LEU A 344 4.61 12.58 20.31
N THR A 345 5.94 12.68 20.21
CA THR A 345 6.61 13.83 19.60
C THR A 345 6.26 13.94 18.11
N ASN A 346 6.31 12.83 17.35
CA ASN A 346 5.93 12.84 15.94
C ASN A 346 4.50 13.38 15.75
N LEU A 347 3.52 12.85 16.47
CA LEU A 347 2.13 13.32 16.38
C LEU A 347 1.96 14.79 16.80
N SER A 348 2.67 15.22 17.85
CA SER A 348 2.58 16.59 18.34
C SER A 348 3.18 17.60 17.38
N VAL A 349 4.28 17.26 16.71
CA VAL A 349 4.90 18.05 15.64
C VAL A 349 3.93 18.22 14.47
N LEU A 350 3.27 17.13 14.05
CA LEU A 350 2.29 17.17 12.97
C LEU A 350 1.03 17.96 13.35
N ILE A 351 0.58 17.90 14.61
CA ILE A 351 -0.52 18.75 15.13
C ILE A 351 -0.10 20.23 15.14
N ALA A 352 1.18 20.51 15.40
CA ALA A 352 1.73 21.87 15.34
C ALA A 352 1.84 22.41 13.90
N GLU A 353 1.50 21.59 12.89
CA GLU A 353 1.66 21.91 11.46
C GLU A 353 3.14 22.18 11.10
N LYS A 354 4.03 21.38 11.71
CA LYS A 354 5.47 21.39 11.48
C LYS A 354 5.89 20.07 10.83
N ILE A 355 7.12 20.02 10.33
CA ILE A 355 7.68 18.85 9.66
C ILE A 355 8.45 18.01 10.67
N ALA A 356 8.10 16.73 10.78
CA ALA A 356 8.81 15.78 11.62
C ALA A 356 10.04 15.22 10.88
N VAL A 357 11.23 15.37 11.46
CA VAL A 357 12.47 14.84 10.91
C VAL A 357 13.07 13.87 11.92
N ASN A 358 12.81 12.57 11.71
CA ASN A 358 13.40 11.53 12.54
C ASN A 358 14.86 11.31 12.15
N LEU A 359 15.76 11.65 13.08
CA LEU A 359 17.20 11.68 12.84
C LEU A 359 17.82 10.29 13.06
N ASN A 360 18.62 9.84 12.10
CA ASN A 360 19.31 8.55 12.17
C ASN A 360 20.58 8.66 13.03
N PHE A 361 20.49 8.22 14.29
CA PHE A 361 21.60 8.23 15.25
C PHE A 361 22.65 7.14 14.98
N THR A 362 22.40 6.22 14.05
CA THR A 362 23.35 5.15 13.69
C THR A 362 24.18 5.45 12.44
N ALA A 363 23.86 6.54 11.72
CA ALA A 363 24.56 6.93 10.49
C ALA A 363 25.93 7.60 10.69
N GLY A 364 26.31 7.85 11.95
CA GLY A 364 27.52 8.58 12.30
C GLY A 364 27.34 10.10 12.35
N GLU A 365 28.22 10.79 13.10
CA GLU A 365 28.11 12.21 13.41
C GLU A 365 28.09 13.10 12.14
N LYS A 366 28.94 12.80 11.15
CA LYS A 366 29.05 13.58 9.91
C LYS A 366 27.73 13.56 9.11
N ALA A 367 27.11 12.39 8.97
CA ALA A 367 25.84 12.26 8.26
C ALA A 367 24.69 12.92 9.04
N LEU A 368 24.68 12.81 10.37
CA LEU A 368 23.69 13.46 11.22
C LEU A 368 23.76 14.99 11.10
N LYS A 369 24.97 15.58 11.19
CA LYS A 369 25.18 17.02 11.01
C LYS A 369 24.78 17.50 9.61
N ALA A 370 25.08 16.70 8.57
CA ALA A 370 24.63 17.02 7.22
C ALA A 370 23.11 17.02 7.09
N ALA A 371 22.41 16.07 7.71
CA ALA A 371 20.95 16.02 7.74
C ALA A 371 20.34 17.22 8.46
N ILE A 372 20.87 17.58 9.64
CA ILE A 372 20.47 18.77 10.43
C ILE A 372 20.62 20.04 9.60
N LYS A 373 21.77 20.21 8.97
CA LYS A 373 22.07 21.38 8.13
C LYS A 373 21.15 21.43 6.90
N ASN A 374 20.97 20.32 6.20
CA ASN A 374 20.14 20.26 4.99
C ASN A 374 18.68 20.57 5.28
N ALA A 375 18.13 20.02 6.36
CA ALA A 375 16.77 20.30 6.80
C ALA A 375 16.61 21.61 7.59
N GLN A 376 17.70 22.36 7.86
CA GLN A 376 17.71 23.60 8.67
C GLN A 376 17.01 23.39 10.02
N ILE A 377 17.39 22.34 10.73
CA ILE A 377 16.82 22.01 12.04
C ILE A 377 17.48 22.91 13.09
N SER A 378 16.68 23.62 13.86
CA SER A 378 17.13 24.48 14.97
C SER A 378 16.80 23.90 16.34
N GLN A 379 15.83 22.99 16.43
CA GLN A 379 15.45 22.32 17.67
C GLN A 379 15.33 20.79 17.49
N ILE A 380 15.85 20.06 18.45
CA ILE A 380 15.84 18.59 18.46
C ILE A 380 15.24 18.08 19.76
N TYR A 381 14.19 17.26 19.64
CA TYR A 381 13.58 16.54 20.77
C TYR A 381 14.31 15.22 20.98
N THR A 382 14.83 15.02 22.19
CA THR A 382 15.63 13.84 22.55
C THR A 382 15.43 13.46 24.02
N SER A 383 16.19 12.52 24.54
CA SER A 383 16.16 12.07 25.95
C SER A 383 17.59 12.01 26.48
N LYS A 384 17.82 12.52 27.71
CA LYS A 384 19.13 12.45 28.41
C LYS A 384 19.57 11.00 28.55
N THR A 385 18.68 10.15 29.06
CA THR A 385 18.91 8.71 29.23
C THR A 385 19.23 8.01 27.91
N PHE A 386 18.61 8.45 26.79
CA PHE A 386 18.88 7.86 25.48
C PHE A 386 20.26 8.26 24.96
N LEU A 387 20.66 9.52 25.09
CA LEU A 387 22.00 9.97 24.69
C LEU A 387 23.11 9.28 25.50
N GLU A 388 22.91 9.07 26.81
CA GLU A 388 23.82 8.30 27.66
C GLU A 388 23.96 6.84 27.18
N LYS A 389 22.83 6.19 26.81
CA LYS A 389 22.86 4.83 26.24
C LYS A 389 23.61 4.77 24.91
N LEU A 390 23.50 5.79 24.07
CA LEU A 390 24.25 5.88 22.83
C LEU A 390 25.77 6.05 23.10
N ALA A 391 26.12 6.93 24.04
CA ALA A 391 27.52 7.14 24.44
C ALA A 391 28.14 5.86 24.99
N ASN A 392 27.41 5.08 25.82
CA ASN A 392 27.85 3.79 26.34
C ASN A 392 28.05 2.72 25.24
N LYS A 393 27.38 2.88 24.07
CA LYS A 393 27.58 2.05 22.86
C LYS A 393 28.67 2.63 21.93
N GLY A 394 29.41 3.65 22.37
CA GLY A 394 30.47 4.29 21.58
C GLY A 394 29.97 5.31 20.54
N ILE A 395 28.70 5.68 20.57
CA ILE A 395 28.11 6.68 19.68
C ILE A 395 28.04 8.03 20.40
N ASN A 396 29.04 8.85 20.24
CA ASN A 396 29.08 10.18 20.81
C ASN A 396 28.59 11.20 19.76
N LEU A 397 27.53 11.94 20.09
CA LEU A 397 26.92 12.92 19.21
C LEU A 397 27.19 14.34 19.76
N ASN A 398 27.89 15.15 18.96
CA ASN A 398 28.12 16.54 19.27
C ASN A 398 27.27 17.44 18.38
N PHE A 399 26.55 18.35 19.00
CA PHE A 399 25.66 19.30 18.32
C PHE A 399 26.27 20.69 18.34
N ASP A 400 26.04 21.46 17.28
CA ASP A 400 26.49 22.85 17.20
C ASP A 400 25.68 23.70 18.19
N THR A 401 26.29 24.80 18.69
CA THR A 401 25.72 25.68 19.74
C THR A 401 24.40 26.35 19.34
N ASN A 402 24.11 26.44 18.06
CA ASN A 402 22.87 26.98 17.50
C ASN A 402 21.70 25.97 17.49
N ILE A 403 21.93 24.70 17.89
CA ILE A 403 20.91 23.66 17.98
C ILE A 403 20.40 23.56 19.41
N HIS A 404 19.10 23.75 19.58
CA HIS A 404 18.44 23.64 20.88
C HIS A 404 17.99 22.20 21.13
N LEU A 405 18.67 21.54 22.09
CA LEU A 405 18.24 20.19 22.56
C LEU A 405 17.13 20.34 23.58
N ILE A 406 16.00 19.68 23.33
CA ILE A 406 14.83 19.67 24.21
C ILE A 406 14.68 18.24 24.74
N TYR A 407 14.90 18.09 26.05
CA TYR A 407 14.89 16.77 26.67
C TYR A 407 13.49 16.36 27.11
N PHE A 408 13.12 15.12 26.82
CA PHE A 408 11.81 14.60 27.16
C PHE A 408 11.59 14.51 28.66
N GLU A 409 12.66 14.33 29.44
CA GLU A 409 12.65 14.34 30.90
C GLU A 409 12.17 15.72 31.44
N ASP A 410 12.65 16.81 30.85
CA ASP A 410 12.28 18.17 31.25
C ASP A 410 10.81 18.47 30.87
N ILE A 411 10.35 17.95 29.72
CA ILE A 411 8.93 18.00 29.30
C ILE A 411 8.04 17.27 30.31
N VAL A 412 8.45 16.09 30.77
CA VAL A 412 7.70 15.31 31.76
C VAL A 412 7.61 16.06 33.11
N GLU A 413 8.66 16.75 33.52
CA GLU A 413 8.63 17.59 34.71
C GLU A 413 7.67 18.79 34.57
N ASP A 414 7.70 19.49 33.44
CA ASP A 414 6.75 20.55 33.11
C ASP A 414 5.30 20.03 33.09
N PHE A 415 5.07 18.84 32.57
CA PHE A 415 3.76 18.19 32.60
C PHE A 415 3.29 17.87 34.02
N LYS A 416 4.21 17.43 34.89
CA LYS A 416 3.90 17.20 36.32
C LYS A 416 3.51 18.51 37.04
N MET A 417 4.13 19.63 36.73
CA MET A 417 3.77 20.94 37.27
C MET A 417 2.42 21.43 36.74
N GLN A 418 2.02 21.04 35.53
CA GLN A 418 0.79 21.51 34.90
C GLN A 418 -0.36 20.47 34.93
N LYS A 419 -0.40 19.58 35.93
CA LYS A 419 -1.37 18.49 36.05
C LYS A 419 -2.83 18.94 35.91
N THR A 420 -3.18 20.08 36.52
CA THR A 420 -4.55 20.63 36.43
C THR A 420 -4.95 21.00 35.01
N LYS A 421 -4.04 21.61 34.23
CA LYS A 421 -4.30 21.96 32.84
C LYS A 421 -4.38 20.70 31.96
N ILE A 422 -3.55 19.68 32.22
CA ILE A 422 -3.62 18.41 31.52
C ILE A 422 -4.93 17.70 31.83
N PHE A 423 -5.38 17.71 33.10
CA PHE A 423 -6.66 17.13 33.49
C PHE A 423 -7.84 17.84 32.80
N SER A 424 -7.86 19.19 32.77
CA SER A 424 -8.90 19.93 32.06
C SER A 424 -8.89 19.65 30.55
N MET A 425 -7.71 19.52 29.94
CA MET A 425 -7.57 19.13 28.55
C MET A 425 -8.09 17.68 28.32
N MET A 426 -7.82 16.76 29.24
CA MET A 426 -8.32 15.39 29.15
C MET A 426 -9.85 15.32 29.23
N LEU A 427 -10.46 16.17 30.07
CA LEU A 427 -11.92 16.32 30.13
C LEU A 427 -12.44 16.93 28.81
N ALA A 428 -11.81 17.99 28.31
CA ALA A 428 -12.16 18.60 27.03
C ALA A 428 -12.07 17.60 25.86
N VAL A 429 -10.99 16.84 25.79
CA VAL A 429 -10.82 15.73 24.81
C VAL A 429 -11.92 14.70 24.92
N SER A 430 -12.44 14.42 26.12
CA SER A 430 -13.52 13.45 26.32
C SER A 430 -14.87 13.96 25.80
N ILE A 431 -15.18 15.24 26.00
CA ILE A 431 -16.49 15.85 25.74
C ILE A 431 -16.58 16.46 24.34
N ILE A 432 -15.55 17.23 23.92
CA ILE A 432 -15.61 18.01 22.68
C ILE A 432 -15.59 17.08 21.46
N PRO A 433 -16.51 17.22 20.49
CA PRO A 433 -16.53 16.45 19.25
C PRO A 433 -15.26 16.63 18.41
N SER A 434 -14.89 15.58 17.65
CA SER A 434 -13.64 15.58 16.87
C SER A 434 -13.56 16.72 15.85
N PHE A 435 -14.66 17.12 15.24
CA PHE A 435 -14.65 18.20 14.24
C PHE A 435 -14.28 19.55 14.84
N ILE A 436 -14.67 19.82 16.09
CA ILE A 436 -14.28 21.05 16.82
C ILE A 436 -12.79 20.99 17.19
N LEU A 437 -12.32 19.87 17.76
CA LEU A 437 -10.90 19.69 18.08
C LEU A 437 -10.03 19.88 16.83
N LYS A 438 -10.44 19.30 15.68
CA LYS A 438 -9.72 19.48 14.41
C LYS A 438 -9.71 20.95 13.95
N SER A 439 -10.77 21.69 14.16
CA SER A 439 -10.82 23.11 13.78
C SER A 439 -9.91 23.99 14.64
N ILE A 440 -9.75 23.65 15.91
CA ILE A 440 -8.90 24.38 16.86
C ILE A 440 -7.41 24.03 16.68
N PHE A 441 -7.09 22.75 16.63
CA PHE A 441 -5.69 22.29 16.72
C PHE A 441 -5.03 22.07 15.36
N THR A 442 -5.83 21.72 14.35
CA THR A 442 -5.34 21.38 13.00
C THR A 442 -6.20 22.09 11.93
N PRO A 443 -6.13 23.43 11.83
CA PRO A 443 -6.95 24.21 10.90
C PRO A 443 -6.65 23.86 9.44
N SER A 444 -5.39 23.56 9.10
CA SER A 444 -5.01 23.17 7.76
C SER A 444 -5.65 21.84 7.33
N LYS A 445 -6.16 21.82 6.10
CA LYS A 445 -6.68 20.61 5.42
C LYS A 445 -5.79 20.18 4.27
N ASN A 446 -4.66 20.86 4.07
CA ASN A 446 -3.76 20.59 2.95
C ASN A 446 -3.03 19.25 3.15
N ASN A 447 -3.52 18.19 2.51
CA ASN A 447 -2.90 16.88 2.56
C ASN A 447 -1.63 16.76 1.68
N LEU A 448 -1.35 17.76 0.86
CA LEU A 448 -0.12 17.86 0.07
C LEU A 448 1.03 18.57 0.83
N ALA A 449 0.74 19.17 2.00
CA ALA A 449 1.78 19.72 2.86
C ALA A 449 2.75 18.61 3.29
N ILE A 450 4.06 18.93 3.29
CA ILE A 450 5.09 18.00 3.74
C ILE A 450 4.88 17.73 5.23
N ALA A 451 4.77 16.45 5.57
CA ALA A 451 4.59 16.00 6.96
C ALA A 451 5.91 15.50 7.57
N VAL A 452 6.68 14.78 6.79
CA VAL A 452 7.89 14.10 7.25
C VAL A 452 9.02 14.27 6.23
N ILE A 453 10.24 14.41 6.72
CA ILE A 453 11.46 14.25 5.94
C ILE A 453 12.27 13.12 6.57
N LEU A 454 12.61 12.11 5.78
CA LEU A 454 13.49 11.02 6.18
C LEU A 454 14.78 11.05 5.38
N PHE A 455 15.90 10.93 6.07
CA PHE A 455 17.20 10.91 5.41
C PHE A 455 17.60 9.48 5.07
N SER A 456 17.69 9.18 3.78
CA SER A 456 18.22 7.91 3.29
C SER A 456 19.76 8.00 3.18
N SER A 457 20.42 6.86 3.42
CA SER A 457 21.86 6.72 3.15
C SER A 457 22.08 6.73 1.64
N GLY A 458 22.37 7.89 1.07
CA GLY A 458 22.64 8.00 -0.37
C GLY A 458 23.86 7.18 -0.78
N SER A 459 23.78 6.51 -1.91
CA SER A 459 24.91 5.78 -2.53
C SER A 459 26.11 6.69 -2.84
N GLU A 460 25.90 8.01 -2.86
CA GLU A 460 26.91 9.04 -3.19
C GLU A 460 27.53 9.76 -1.98
N GLY A 461 27.25 9.29 -0.75
CA GLY A 461 27.95 9.73 0.46
C GLY A 461 27.31 10.85 1.28
N SER A 462 26.42 11.67 0.73
CA SER A 462 25.60 12.62 1.50
C SER A 462 24.18 12.10 1.68
N PRO A 463 23.56 12.23 2.89
CA PRO A 463 22.21 11.76 3.12
C PRO A 463 21.23 12.59 2.31
N LYS A 464 20.33 11.91 1.57
CA LYS A 464 19.25 12.54 0.79
C LYS A 464 17.99 12.66 1.65
N GLY A 465 17.44 13.86 1.75
CA GLY A 465 16.20 14.13 2.48
C GLY A 465 14.97 13.83 1.62
N VAL A 466 14.30 12.71 1.88
CA VAL A 466 13.08 12.32 1.17
C VAL A 466 11.88 13.05 1.77
N MET A 467 11.20 13.88 0.99
CA MET A 467 10.04 14.66 1.39
C MET A 467 8.76 13.86 1.20
N LEU A 468 8.06 13.56 2.30
CA LEU A 468 6.80 12.83 2.30
C LEU A 468 5.66 13.75 2.78
N ASN A 469 4.62 13.90 1.98
CA ASN A 469 3.44 14.65 2.37
C ASN A 469 2.42 13.76 3.12
N ASN A 470 1.39 14.40 3.70
CA ASN A 470 0.34 13.70 4.44
C ASN A 470 -0.36 12.63 3.58
N ARG A 471 -0.62 12.94 2.30
CA ARG A 471 -1.29 12.01 1.37
C ARG A 471 -0.44 10.77 1.09
N ASN A 472 0.89 10.92 0.92
CA ASN A 472 1.77 9.77 0.70
C ASN A 472 1.65 8.75 1.85
N ILE A 473 1.79 9.22 3.08
CA ILE A 473 1.78 8.37 4.28
C ILE A 473 0.41 7.74 4.51
N LEU A 474 -0.67 8.54 4.46
CA LEU A 474 -2.03 8.04 4.70
C LEU A 474 -2.49 7.05 3.61
N SER A 475 -2.11 7.28 2.34
CA SER A 475 -2.42 6.35 1.25
C SER A 475 -1.76 5.00 1.48
N ASN A 476 -0.46 5.00 1.83
CA ASN A 476 0.26 3.75 2.07
C ASN A 476 -0.27 3.00 3.30
N ILE A 477 -0.61 3.71 4.39
CA ILE A 477 -1.25 3.12 5.57
C ILE A 477 -2.57 2.44 5.20
N ALA A 478 -3.43 3.10 4.43
CA ALA A 478 -4.71 2.54 4.01
C ALA A 478 -4.53 1.31 3.11
N GLN A 479 -3.57 1.35 2.17
CA GLN A 479 -3.22 0.21 1.31
C GLN A 479 -2.74 -0.99 2.12
N ILE A 480 -1.84 -0.77 3.09
CA ILE A 480 -1.31 -1.81 3.97
C ILE A 480 -2.44 -2.39 4.85
N SER A 481 -3.28 -1.55 5.43
CA SER A 481 -4.40 -1.97 6.28
C SER A 481 -5.39 -2.87 5.53
N ASP A 482 -5.71 -2.52 4.28
CA ASP A 482 -6.62 -3.29 3.43
C ASP A 482 -6.07 -4.71 3.15
N VAL A 483 -4.77 -4.85 2.82
CA VAL A 483 -4.19 -6.15 2.47
C VAL A 483 -3.83 -7.00 3.68
N LEU A 484 -3.39 -6.40 4.79
CA LEU A 484 -3.14 -7.12 6.05
C LEU A 484 -4.44 -7.57 6.73
N CYS A 485 -5.61 -7.13 6.24
CA CYS A 485 -6.91 -7.35 6.89
C CYS A 485 -6.80 -7.04 8.39
N THR A 486 -6.41 -5.81 8.72
CA THR A 486 -6.16 -5.42 10.11
C THR A 486 -7.41 -5.56 10.98
N ARG A 487 -7.25 -6.16 12.16
CA ARG A 487 -8.33 -6.50 13.10
C ARG A 487 -8.33 -5.57 14.29
N ASN A 488 -9.46 -5.45 14.98
CA ASN A 488 -9.56 -4.64 16.20
C ASN A 488 -8.70 -5.21 17.36
N ASN A 489 -8.49 -6.51 17.39
CA ASN A 489 -7.68 -7.22 18.39
C ASN A 489 -6.21 -7.39 17.98
N ASP A 490 -5.81 -6.85 16.82
CA ASP A 490 -4.40 -6.86 16.44
C ASP A 490 -3.54 -6.07 17.42
N VAL A 491 -2.32 -6.57 17.60
CA VAL A 491 -1.27 -5.94 18.39
C VAL A 491 -0.01 -5.92 17.55
N ILE A 492 0.52 -4.74 17.28
CA ILE A 492 1.73 -4.56 16.45
C ILE A 492 2.94 -4.28 17.33
N LEU A 493 4.04 -5.01 17.08
CA LEU A 493 5.32 -4.72 17.70
C LEU A 493 6.00 -3.56 16.97
N SER A 494 6.25 -2.46 17.68
CA SER A 494 7.00 -1.30 17.20
C SER A 494 8.42 -1.33 17.78
N SER A 495 9.30 -2.08 17.14
CA SER A 495 10.72 -2.17 17.49
C SER A 495 11.66 -1.61 16.42
N LEU A 496 11.14 -1.40 15.20
CA LEU A 496 11.94 -0.82 14.13
C LEU A 496 12.17 0.69 14.35
N PRO A 497 13.37 1.20 14.05
CA PRO A 497 13.69 2.61 14.29
C PRO A 497 12.80 3.56 13.46
N PRO A 498 12.24 4.63 14.05
CA PRO A 498 11.34 5.58 13.36
C PRO A 498 12.04 6.49 12.36
N PHE A 499 13.36 6.53 12.32
CA PHE A 499 14.11 7.22 11.26
C PHE A 499 14.16 6.43 9.93
N HIS A 500 13.67 5.19 9.91
CA HIS A 500 13.39 4.44 8.68
C HIS A 500 11.90 4.50 8.35
N ALA A 501 11.57 4.64 7.07
CA ALA A 501 10.19 4.70 6.62
C ALA A 501 9.37 3.46 7.06
N PHE A 502 9.99 2.27 7.12
CA PHE A 502 9.36 1.04 7.60
C PHE A 502 8.97 1.13 9.08
N GLY A 503 9.87 1.63 9.94
CA GLY A 503 9.60 1.85 11.36
C GLY A 503 8.53 2.94 11.58
N LEU A 504 8.64 4.05 10.87
CA LEU A 504 7.74 5.18 11.07
C LEU A 504 6.33 4.92 10.53
N THR A 505 6.21 4.51 9.26
CA THR A 505 4.89 4.34 8.63
C THR A 505 4.18 3.08 9.13
N VAL A 506 4.88 1.92 9.13
CA VAL A 506 4.23 0.63 9.38
C VAL A 506 4.11 0.30 10.86
N THR A 507 5.15 0.57 11.67
CA THR A 507 5.12 0.15 13.08
C THR A 507 4.79 1.29 14.06
N THR A 508 4.80 2.57 13.60
CA THR A 508 4.43 3.72 14.43
C THR A 508 3.09 4.33 14.00
N PHE A 509 2.98 4.85 12.77
CA PHE A 509 1.76 5.54 12.35
C PHE A 509 0.59 4.60 12.06
N LEU A 510 0.80 3.49 11.36
CA LEU A 510 -0.29 2.58 11.03
C LEU A 510 -1.09 2.13 12.25
N PRO A 511 -0.50 1.56 13.34
CA PRO A 511 -1.31 1.15 14.48
C PRO A 511 -2.08 2.31 15.11
N LEU A 512 -1.47 3.47 15.26
CA LEU A 512 -2.09 4.63 15.91
C LEU A 512 -3.25 5.23 15.08
N LEU A 513 -3.07 5.29 13.75
CA LEU A 513 -4.08 5.86 12.85
C LEU A 513 -5.19 4.87 12.51
N GLU A 514 -4.91 3.58 12.61
CA GLU A 514 -5.89 2.52 12.43
C GLU A 514 -6.61 2.12 13.73
N GLY A 515 -6.24 2.63 14.89
CA GLY A 515 -6.88 2.28 16.17
C GLY A 515 -6.45 0.92 16.70
N ILE A 516 -5.24 0.47 16.37
CA ILE A 516 -4.64 -0.80 16.77
C ILE A 516 -3.67 -0.56 17.92
N LYS A 517 -3.57 -1.53 18.84
CA LYS A 517 -2.62 -1.48 19.95
C LYS A 517 -1.19 -1.65 19.43
N SER A 518 -0.26 -0.82 19.90
CA SER A 518 1.17 -0.91 19.62
C SER A 518 1.97 -1.22 20.88
N ILE A 519 2.95 -2.11 20.74
CA ILE A 519 3.93 -2.40 21.80
C ILE A 519 5.26 -1.80 21.37
N THR A 520 5.74 -0.80 22.09
CA THR A 520 7.03 -0.16 21.78
C THR A 520 8.17 -0.87 22.47
N PHE A 521 9.22 -1.19 21.72
CA PHE A 521 10.44 -1.82 22.22
C PHE A 521 11.67 -1.18 21.55
N SER A 522 12.53 -0.55 22.33
CA SER A 522 13.56 0.36 21.81
C SER A 522 14.78 -0.31 21.16
N ASP A 523 15.04 -1.58 21.47
CA ASP A 523 16.24 -2.29 20.98
C ASP A 523 15.86 -3.60 20.28
N PRO A 524 15.72 -3.60 18.93
CA PRO A 524 15.38 -4.82 18.18
C PRO A 524 16.47 -5.91 18.24
N THR A 525 17.67 -5.61 18.74
CA THR A 525 18.76 -6.58 18.86
C THR A 525 18.67 -7.41 20.15
N ASP A 526 17.91 -6.95 21.16
CA ASP A 526 17.62 -7.74 22.36
C ASP A 526 16.52 -8.78 22.08
N ALA A 527 16.96 -9.91 21.53
CA ALA A 527 16.07 -11.00 21.12
C ALA A 527 15.17 -11.52 22.26
N LEU A 528 15.72 -11.63 23.48
CA LEU A 528 14.94 -12.15 24.64
C LEU A 528 13.91 -11.11 25.10
N GLY A 529 14.28 -9.84 25.13
CA GLY A 529 13.36 -8.75 25.46
C GLY A 529 12.21 -8.64 24.47
N VAL A 530 12.52 -8.73 23.17
CA VAL A 530 11.51 -8.77 22.09
C VAL A 530 10.58 -9.95 22.26
N ALA A 531 11.09 -11.17 22.45
CA ALA A 531 10.26 -12.37 22.61
C ALA A 531 9.36 -12.30 23.84
N LYS A 532 9.87 -11.78 24.97
CA LYS A 532 9.05 -11.53 26.18
C LYS A 532 7.96 -10.48 25.92
N ALA A 533 8.26 -9.42 25.18
CA ALA A 533 7.26 -8.40 24.83
C ALA A 533 6.16 -8.98 23.92
N VAL A 534 6.52 -9.84 22.95
CA VAL A 534 5.59 -10.57 22.09
C VAL A 534 4.67 -11.46 22.91
N ALA A 535 5.22 -12.35 23.74
CA ALA A 535 4.46 -13.31 24.53
C ALA A 535 3.54 -12.62 25.56
N LYS A 536 4.10 -11.65 26.32
CA LYS A 536 3.35 -10.96 27.38
C LYS A 536 2.12 -10.20 26.85
N ASN A 537 2.22 -9.64 25.66
CA ASN A 537 1.20 -8.74 25.14
C ASN A 537 0.39 -9.35 23.99
N ASN A 538 0.56 -10.64 23.69
CA ASN A 538 -0.09 -11.35 22.60
C ASN A 538 0.04 -10.59 21.26
N VAL A 539 1.28 -10.23 20.89
CA VAL A 539 1.55 -9.54 19.62
C VAL A 539 1.11 -10.41 18.46
N THR A 540 0.36 -9.84 17.51
CA THR A 540 -0.17 -10.58 16.36
C THR A 540 0.57 -10.28 15.06
N ILE A 541 1.18 -9.08 14.96
CA ILE A 541 1.91 -8.64 13.78
C ILE A 541 3.30 -8.17 14.19
N MET A 542 4.31 -8.80 13.60
CA MET A 542 5.72 -8.44 13.81
C MET A 542 6.38 -8.09 12.47
N CYS A 543 7.07 -6.95 12.43
CA CYS A 543 7.89 -6.54 11.29
C CYS A 543 9.36 -6.57 11.69
N GLY A 544 10.21 -7.06 10.79
CA GLY A 544 11.65 -7.13 11.00
C GLY A 544 12.44 -7.07 9.70
N THR A 545 13.76 -7.04 9.83
CA THR A 545 14.69 -7.25 8.72
C THR A 545 15.22 -8.68 8.78
N SER A 546 15.79 -9.19 7.69
CA SER A 546 16.46 -10.51 7.68
C SER A 546 17.48 -10.62 8.82
N THR A 547 18.21 -9.54 9.08
CA THR A 547 19.21 -9.46 10.16
C THR A 547 18.59 -9.68 11.53
N PHE A 548 17.51 -8.96 11.89
CA PHE A 548 16.87 -9.11 13.20
C PHE A 548 16.17 -10.47 13.37
N LEU A 549 15.45 -10.91 12.33
CA LEU A 549 14.83 -12.23 12.34
C LEU A 549 15.86 -13.35 12.48
N GLY A 550 17.04 -13.21 11.88
CA GLY A 550 18.17 -14.12 12.05
C GLY A 550 18.73 -14.15 13.49
N ILE A 551 18.80 -13.00 14.17
CA ILE A 551 19.18 -12.92 15.58
C ILE A 551 18.19 -13.72 16.44
N TYR A 552 16.88 -13.58 16.18
CA TYR A 552 15.85 -14.31 16.94
C TYR A 552 15.90 -15.82 16.65
N ALA A 553 16.06 -16.19 15.37
CA ALA A 553 16.12 -17.60 14.96
C ALA A 553 17.30 -18.36 15.62
N ARG A 554 18.48 -17.74 15.68
CA ARG A 554 19.69 -18.36 16.23
C ARG A 554 19.76 -18.36 17.77
N ASN A 555 18.96 -17.53 18.45
CA ASN A 555 19.04 -17.41 19.91
C ASN A 555 18.45 -18.64 20.61
N LYS A 556 19.31 -19.46 21.25
CA LYS A 556 18.94 -20.71 21.91
C LYS A 556 17.98 -20.55 23.11
N LYS A 557 17.83 -19.33 23.66
CA LYS A 557 16.93 -19.05 24.81
C LYS A 557 15.49 -18.79 24.40
N LEU A 558 15.21 -18.69 23.09
CA LEU A 558 13.88 -18.44 22.57
C LEU A 558 13.16 -19.74 22.23
N ASP A 559 11.91 -19.83 22.67
CA ASP A 559 11.00 -20.94 22.42
C ASP A 559 9.88 -20.56 21.46
N ALA A 560 9.32 -21.54 20.74
CA ALA A 560 8.22 -21.35 19.81
C ALA A 560 6.98 -20.74 20.46
N LEU A 561 6.69 -21.13 21.71
CA LEU A 561 5.55 -20.62 22.49
C LEU A 561 5.60 -19.11 22.72
N MET A 562 6.81 -18.51 22.72
CA MET A 562 6.94 -17.05 22.87
C MET A 562 6.37 -16.27 21.67
N PHE A 563 6.26 -16.93 20.51
CA PHE A 563 5.76 -16.35 19.26
C PHE A 563 4.42 -16.96 18.82
N GLU A 564 3.75 -17.71 19.69
CA GLU A 564 2.50 -18.41 19.33
C GLU A 564 1.40 -17.46 18.86
N SER A 565 1.27 -16.29 19.46
CA SER A 565 0.27 -15.27 19.11
C SER A 565 0.45 -14.62 17.75
N LEU A 566 1.64 -14.75 17.13
CA LEU A 566 1.92 -14.13 15.82
C LEU A 566 1.08 -14.78 14.72
N ARG A 567 0.30 -13.97 14.01
CA ARG A 567 -0.41 -14.36 12.78
C ARG A 567 0.33 -13.95 11.51
N ILE A 568 1.10 -12.86 11.56
CA ILE A 568 1.86 -12.32 10.43
C ILE A 568 3.26 -11.88 10.91
N VAL A 569 4.29 -12.37 10.22
CA VAL A 569 5.66 -11.90 10.35
C VAL A 569 6.12 -11.38 9.00
N VAL A 570 6.42 -10.08 8.91
CA VAL A 570 6.85 -9.44 7.66
C VAL A 570 8.34 -9.13 7.71
N SER A 571 9.08 -9.59 6.70
CA SER A 571 10.47 -9.20 6.46
C SER A 571 10.53 -8.15 5.36
N GLY A 572 11.26 -7.06 5.60
CA GLY A 572 11.44 -6.00 4.61
C GLY A 572 12.75 -5.24 4.79
N ALA A 573 12.97 -4.25 3.95
CA ALA A 573 14.13 -3.36 3.91
C ALA A 573 15.44 -4.02 3.44
N GLU A 574 15.59 -5.33 3.48
CA GLU A 574 16.69 -6.10 2.94
C GLU A 574 16.21 -7.47 2.43
N LYS A 575 16.95 -8.10 1.53
CA LYS A 575 16.62 -9.45 1.01
C LYS A 575 16.62 -10.46 2.14
N LEU A 576 15.56 -11.25 2.26
CA LEU A 576 15.48 -12.33 3.24
C LEU A 576 16.39 -13.49 2.81
N LYS A 577 17.35 -13.82 3.66
CA LYS A 577 18.23 -14.98 3.43
C LYS A 577 17.45 -16.28 3.66
N ASN A 578 17.59 -17.25 2.74
CA ASN A 578 16.91 -18.54 2.83
C ASN A 578 17.21 -19.29 4.12
N GLU A 579 18.47 -19.24 4.59
CA GLU A 579 18.87 -19.82 5.87
C GLU A 579 18.08 -19.21 7.04
N VAL A 580 17.92 -17.88 7.06
CA VAL A 580 17.14 -17.18 8.11
C VAL A 580 15.68 -17.59 8.04
N ARG A 581 15.08 -17.65 6.84
CA ARG A 581 13.72 -18.12 6.62
C ARG A 581 13.55 -19.53 7.20
N THR A 582 14.37 -20.48 6.74
CA THR A 582 14.25 -21.87 7.12
C THR A 582 14.42 -22.07 8.62
N THR A 583 15.47 -21.45 9.21
CA THR A 583 15.74 -21.58 10.66
C THR A 583 14.61 -20.99 11.49
N PHE A 584 14.08 -19.81 11.11
CA PHE A 584 12.98 -19.15 11.83
C PHE A 584 11.68 -19.97 11.73
N GLU A 585 11.30 -20.42 10.54
CA GLU A 585 10.08 -21.18 10.29
C GLU A 585 10.12 -22.56 10.96
N MET A 586 11.26 -23.24 10.90
CA MET A 586 11.45 -24.52 11.59
C MET A 586 11.33 -24.38 13.11
N LYS A 587 11.95 -23.33 13.67
CA LYS A 587 11.99 -23.11 15.12
C LYS A 587 10.67 -22.63 15.68
N PHE A 588 10.06 -21.60 15.08
CA PHE A 588 8.89 -20.92 15.62
C PHE A 588 7.57 -21.37 15.01
N LYS A 589 7.60 -22.20 13.95
CA LYS A 589 6.42 -22.64 13.20
C LYS A 589 5.58 -21.47 12.67
N LYS A 590 6.25 -20.38 12.29
CA LYS A 590 5.66 -19.15 11.76
C LYS A 590 6.31 -18.81 10.44
N SER A 591 5.52 -18.64 9.39
CA SER A 591 6.02 -18.23 8.07
C SER A 591 6.40 -16.76 8.06
N ILE A 592 7.48 -16.45 7.31
CA ILE A 592 7.93 -15.08 7.06
C ILE A 592 7.44 -14.65 5.68
N PHE A 593 6.74 -13.52 5.62
CA PHE A 593 6.25 -12.91 4.40
C PHE A 593 7.18 -11.76 3.98
N GLU A 594 7.69 -11.81 2.77
CA GLU A 594 8.57 -10.75 2.26
C GLU A 594 7.77 -9.56 1.74
N GLY A 595 8.24 -8.35 2.04
CA GLY A 595 7.74 -7.11 1.48
C GLY A 595 8.87 -6.26 0.90
N TYR A 596 8.52 -5.46 -0.12
CA TYR A 596 9.45 -4.59 -0.82
C TYR A 596 8.95 -3.15 -0.85
N GLY A 597 9.91 -2.25 -0.86
CA GLY A 597 9.68 -0.83 -1.01
C GLY A 597 10.92 0.01 -0.68
N ALA A 598 10.76 1.31 -0.83
CA ALA A 598 11.81 2.29 -0.61
C ALA A 598 11.29 3.45 0.24
N THR A 599 12.17 4.24 0.83
CA THR A 599 11.77 5.47 1.55
C THR A 599 10.96 6.38 0.63
N GLU A 600 11.32 6.44 -0.64
CA GLU A 600 10.69 7.20 -1.71
C GLU A 600 9.27 6.70 -2.06
N THR A 601 8.90 5.49 -1.61
CA THR A 601 7.55 4.90 -1.78
C THR A 601 6.76 4.77 -0.47
N THR A 602 7.22 5.33 0.64
CA THR A 602 6.52 5.61 1.93
C THR A 602 6.10 4.43 2.84
N PRO A 603 6.70 3.28 2.98
CA PRO A 603 7.70 2.67 2.14
C PRO A 603 7.15 1.55 1.25
N VAL A 604 5.97 0.92 1.59
CA VAL A 604 5.58 -0.39 1.06
C VAL A 604 5.01 -0.28 -0.34
N ALA A 605 5.60 -1.01 -1.27
CA ALA A 605 5.11 -1.13 -2.64
C ALA A 605 4.47 -2.49 -2.90
N SER A 606 5.04 -3.58 -2.36
CA SER A 606 4.50 -4.94 -2.49
C SER A 606 4.72 -5.75 -1.21
N VAL A 607 3.93 -6.80 -1.01
CA VAL A 607 4.05 -7.71 0.13
C VAL A 607 3.42 -9.06 -0.17
N ASN A 608 4.09 -10.14 0.26
CA ASN A 608 3.52 -11.48 0.36
C ASN A 608 2.58 -11.57 1.57
N LEU A 609 1.51 -12.35 1.44
CA LEU A 609 0.50 -12.57 2.47
C LEU A 609 0.22 -14.07 2.63
N PRO A 610 -0.42 -14.51 3.73
CA PRO A 610 -0.83 -15.90 3.86
C PRO A 610 -1.74 -16.35 2.70
N ASN A 611 -1.46 -17.53 2.14
CA ASN A 611 -2.36 -18.17 1.21
C ASN A 611 -3.67 -18.54 1.90
N HIS A 612 -4.78 -18.51 1.16
CA HIS A 612 -6.08 -18.91 1.68
C HIS A 612 -6.62 -20.12 0.92
N PHE A 613 -7.01 -21.17 1.65
CA PHE A 613 -7.68 -22.33 1.07
C PHE A 613 -9.19 -22.10 1.10
N ASP A 614 -9.82 -22.06 -0.06
CA ASP A 614 -11.28 -21.97 -0.20
C ASP A 614 -11.88 -23.38 -0.24
N VAL A 615 -12.52 -23.76 0.86
CA VAL A 615 -13.14 -25.08 1.03
C VAL A 615 -14.37 -25.29 0.13
N ASP A 616 -15.05 -24.21 -0.28
CA ASP A 616 -16.24 -24.30 -1.12
C ASP A 616 -15.88 -24.67 -2.57
N TYR A 617 -14.71 -24.22 -3.05
CA TYR A 617 -14.25 -24.44 -4.43
C TYR A 617 -13.01 -25.34 -4.53
N TRP A 618 -12.48 -25.82 -3.41
CA TRP A 618 -11.24 -26.61 -3.34
C TRP A 618 -10.07 -25.93 -4.07
N LEU A 619 -9.95 -24.63 -3.85
CA LEU A 619 -8.99 -23.77 -4.53
C LEU A 619 -8.08 -23.07 -3.51
N ILE A 620 -6.80 -22.94 -3.84
CA ILE A 620 -5.85 -22.13 -3.10
C ILE A 620 -5.79 -20.76 -3.75
N HIS A 621 -6.20 -19.73 -3.00
CA HIS A 621 -5.94 -18.33 -3.35
C HIS A 621 -4.50 -18.01 -2.95
N ARG A 622 -3.63 -17.91 -3.95
CA ARG A 622 -2.22 -17.65 -3.72
C ARG A 622 -1.98 -16.17 -3.48
N ALA A 623 -1.42 -15.85 -2.33
CA ALA A 623 -0.99 -14.51 -1.94
C ALA A 623 0.50 -14.49 -1.53
N ASN A 624 1.17 -15.65 -1.62
CA ASN A 624 2.59 -15.84 -1.32
C ASN A 624 3.24 -16.73 -2.37
N LYS A 625 4.38 -16.28 -2.90
CA LYS A 625 5.31 -17.10 -3.69
C LYS A 625 6.71 -16.92 -3.15
N GLU A 626 7.37 -18.01 -2.82
CA GLU A 626 8.73 -18.01 -2.33
C GLU A 626 9.70 -17.40 -3.37
N GLY A 627 10.65 -16.58 -2.90
CA GLY A 627 11.57 -15.85 -3.77
C GLY A 627 11.01 -14.55 -4.36
N SER A 628 9.68 -14.34 -4.30
CA SER A 628 9.07 -13.07 -4.64
C SER A 628 8.98 -12.14 -3.43
N VAL A 629 8.81 -10.85 -3.69
CA VAL A 629 8.49 -9.85 -2.66
C VAL A 629 6.99 -9.51 -2.63
N GLY A 630 6.17 -10.42 -3.15
CA GLY A 630 4.71 -10.34 -3.15
C GLY A 630 4.11 -9.53 -4.30
N MET A 631 2.79 -9.45 -4.29
CA MET A 631 2.06 -8.61 -5.24
C MET A 631 2.10 -7.15 -4.80
N PRO A 632 2.09 -6.20 -5.75
CA PRO A 632 1.96 -4.77 -5.43
C PRO A 632 0.68 -4.52 -4.62
N LEU A 633 0.74 -3.49 -3.74
CA LEU A 633 -0.44 -3.08 -2.98
C LEU A 633 -1.53 -2.51 -3.92
N PRO A 634 -2.83 -2.74 -3.68
CA PRO A 634 -3.88 -2.09 -4.45
C PRO A 634 -3.75 -0.56 -4.42
N GLY A 635 -3.77 0.07 -5.59
CA GLY A 635 -3.50 1.50 -5.74
C GLY A 635 -2.02 1.85 -5.93
N THR A 636 -1.15 0.84 -5.98
CA THR A 636 0.27 0.94 -6.37
C THR A 636 0.43 0.34 -7.76
N ALA A 637 0.87 1.11 -8.72
CA ALA A 637 1.23 0.60 -10.04
C ALA A 637 2.70 0.18 -10.07
N VAL A 638 3.01 -0.95 -10.72
CA VAL A 638 4.37 -1.40 -10.97
C VAL A 638 4.52 -1.66 -12.46
N ARG A 639 5.58 -1.12 -13.06
CA ARG A 639 5.99 -1.41 -14.44
C ARG A 639 7.41 -1.95 -14.45
N ILE A 640 7.64 -2.92 -15.31
CA ILE A 640 8.98 -3.40 -15.64
C ILE A 640 9.31 -2.87 -17.02
N VAL A 641 10.36 -2.10 -17.13
CA VAL A 641 10.71 -1.41 -18.38
C VAL A 641 12.15 -1.65 -18.78
N ASN A 642 12.42 -1.53 -20.07
CA ASN A 642 13.79 -1.47 -20.57
C ASN A 642 14.46 -0.18 -20.06
N PRO A 643 15.62 -0.24 -19.41
CA PRO A 643 16.28 0.93 -18.82
C PRO A 643 16.72 2.00 -19.84
N ASN A 644 16.86 1.66 -21.12
CA ASN A 644 17.34 2.58 -22.16
C ASN A 644 16.23 3.41 -22.81
N ASN A 645 15.07 2.80 -23.07
CA ASN A 645 13.96 3.43 -23.79
C ASN A 645 12.65 3.52 -23.03
N TYR A 646 12.60 2.97 -21.81
CA TYR A 646 11.41 2.92 -20.94
C TYR A 646 10.20 2.19 -21.55
N GLU A 647 10.40 1.34 -22.55
CA GLU A 647 9.35 0.45 -23.07
C GLU A 647 9.03 -0.66 -22.07
N ASN A 648 7.73 -0.99 -21.95
CA ASN A 648 7.27 -2.05 -21.07
C ASN A 648 7.79 -3.41 -21.54
N LEU A 649 8.27 -4.21 -20.63
CA LEU A 649 8.67 -5.60 -20.85
C LEU A 649 7.52 -6.56 -20.52
N LYS A 650 7.62 -7.78 -21.03
CA LYS A 650 6.64 -8.85 -20.80
C LYS A 650 6.82 -9.49 -19.43
N ALA A 651 5.83 -10.28 -19.01
CA ALA A 651 5.95 -11.10 -17.81
C ALA A 651 7.20 -12.00 -17.87
N ASN A 652 7.87 -12.16 -16.74
CA ASN A 652 9.12 -12.91 -16.59
C ASN A 652 10.37 -12.34 -17.31
N GLU A 653 10.26 -11.14 -17.90
CA GLU A 653 11.42 -10.45 -18.46
C GLU A 653 11.99 -9.46 -17.45
N ASP A 654 13.30 -9.58 -17.18
CA ASP A 654 14.00 -8.71 -16.25
C ASP A 654 14.24 -7.32 -16.81
N GLY A 655 13.80 -6.29 -16.08
CA GLY A 655 13.99 -4.90 -16.44
C GLY A 655 14.09 -3.97 -15.23
N LEU A 656 14.07 -2.68 -15.51
CA LEU A 656 14.04 -1.63 -14.49
C LEU A 656 12.65 -1.55 -13.87
N ILE A 657 12.60 -1.59 -12.55
CA ILE A 657 11.36 -1.50 -11.79
C ILE A 657 10.97 -0.03 -11.60
N LEU A 658 9.78 0.33 -12.08
CA LEU A 658 9.14 1.60 -11.80
C LEU A 658 7.96 1.38 -10.85
N ILE A 659 7.85 2.22 -9.81
CA ILE A 659 6.73 2.20 -8.87
C ILE A 659 5.95 3.50 -9.02
N GLY A 660 4.65 3.39 -9.34
CA GLY A 660 3.72 4.49 -9.44
C GLY A 660 2.66 4.47 -8.35
N GLY A 661 2.22 5.65 -7.90
CA GLY A 661 1.15 5.70 -6.92
C GLY A 661 1.13 6.98 -6.07
N HIS A 662 0.08 7.09 -5.28
CA HIS A 662 -0.08 8.23 -4.35
C HIS A 662 0.92 8.22 -3.19
N GLN A 663 1.56 7.08 -2.92
CA GLN A 663 2.62 6.91 -1.93
C GLN A 663 4.01 7.35 -2.41
N VAL A 664 4.19 7.66 -3.70
CA VAL A 664 5.47 8.15 -4.23
C VAL A 664 5.78 9.54 -3.66
N MET A 665 6.99 9.72 -3.17
CA MET A 665 7.49 10.94 -2.52
C MET A 665 7.24 12.21 -3.33
N VAL A 666 7.28 13.36 -2.67
CA VAL A 666 7.24 14.66 -3.36
C VAL A 666 8.55 14.90 -4.11
N GLY A 667 9.68 14.55 -3.51
CA GLY A 667 11.00 14.67 -4.08
C GLY A 667 12.09 14.71 -3.01
N TYR A 668 13.32 14.97 -3.43
CA TYR A 668 14.45 15.17 -2.52
C TYR A 668 14.55 16.63 -2.09
N LEU A 669 14.77 16.84 -0.80
CA LEU A 669 14.92 18.17 -0.18
C LEU A 669 16.09 18.93 -0.81
N ASN A 670 15.83 20.13 -1.31
CA ASN A 670 16.79 21.02 -1.96
C ASN A 670 17.48 20.44 -3.21
N ASP A 671 16.96 19.36 -3.78
CA ASP A 671 17.59 18.67 -4.92
C ASP A 671 16.52 18.34 -5.99
N LYS A 672 16.17 19.35 -6.78
CA LYS A 672 15.19 19.20 -7.86
C LYS A 672 15.75 18.36 -9.00
N GLU A 673 17.02 18.54 -9.36
CA GLU A 673 17.66 17.82 -10.46
C GLU A 673 17.63 16.31 -10.21
N LYS A 674 18.03 15.88 -9.01
CA LYS A 674 17.99 14.46 -8.63
C LYS A 674 16.55 13.94 -8.52
N THR A 675 15.61 14.78 -8.12
CA THR A 675 14.18 14.42 -8.12
C THR A 675 13.69 14.15 -9.54
N ASP A 676 13.96 15.07 -10.47
CA ASP A 676 13.53 14.97 -11.88
C ASP A 676 14.23 13.78 -12.60
N GLU A 677 15.41 13.35 -12.12
CA GLU A 677 16.08 12.14 -12.62
C GLU A 677 15.30 10.87 -12.25
N VAL A 678 14.83 10.75 -11.00
CA VAL A 678 14.24 9.50 -10.48
C VAL A 678 12.72 9.50 -10.46
N VAL A 679 12.05 10.65 -10.52
CA VAL A 679 10.59 10.73 -10.57
C VAL A 679 10.16 11.23 -11.94
N LYS A 680 9.40 10.39 -12.65
CA LYS A 680 8.84 10.71 -13.96
C LYS A 680 7.32 10.75 -13.89
N GLU A 681 6.68 11.57 -14.72
CA GLU A 681 5.24 11.56 -14.89
C GLU A 681 4.90 10.95 -16.26
N ILE A 682 4.20 9.81 -16.24
CA ILE A 682 3.81 9.06 -17.43
C ILE A 682 2.33 8.72 -17.28
N ASP A 683 1.50 9.05 -18.27
CA ASP A 683 0.04 8.81 -18.27
C ASP A 683 -0.69 9.41 -17.04
N GLY A 684 -0.22 10.55 -16.52
CA GLY A 684 -0.78 11.21 -15.33
C GLY A 684 -0.48 10.49 -14.00
N ILE A 685 0.39 9.49 -14.01
CA ILE A 685 0.91 8.80 -12.83
C ILE A 685 2.35 9.23 -12.58
N ARG A 686 2.66 9.52 -11.33
CA ARG A 686 4.04 9.77 -10.90
C ARG A 686 4.73 8.44 -10.64
N TRP A 687 5.80 8.18 -11.37
CA TRP A 687 6.61 6.97 -11.29
C TRP A 687 7.95 7.27 -10.65
N TYR A 688 8.30 6.45 -9.66
CA TYR A 688 9.61 6.42 -9.06
C TYR A 688 10.47 5.34 -9.72
N ASN A 689 11.62 5.74 -10.24
CA ASN A 689 12.64 4.83 -10.74
C ASN A 689 13.44 4.30 -9.54
N THR A 690 13.28 3.02 -9.25
CA THR A 690 13.88 2.39 -8.07
C THR A 690 15.38 2.16 -8.20
N GLY A 691 15.89 2.04 -9.43
CA GLY A 691 17.22 1.56 -9.73
C GLY A 691 17.42 0.06 -9.47
N ASP A 692 16.34 -0.65 -9.13
CA ASP A 692 16.35 -2.10 -8.93
C ASP A 692 15.95 -2.82 -10.23
N LYS A 693 16.56 -3.96 -10.52
CA LYS A 693 16.26 -4.87 -11.62
C LYS A 693 15.38 -6.00 -11.12
N GLY A 694 14.37 -6.36 -11.88
CA GLY A 694 13.47 -7.46 -11.56
C GLY A 694 12.41 -7.68 -12.61
N HIS A 695 11.45 -8.53 -12.30
CA HIS A 695 10.31 -8.84 -13.18
C HIS A 695 9.03 -9.05 -12.40
N LEU A 696 7.90 -8.96 -13.09
CA LEU A 696 6.61 -9.47 -12.65
C LEU A 696 6.38 -10.81 -13.31
N ASP A 697 5.92 -11.82 -12.57
CA ASP A 697 5.47 -13.06 -13.18
C ASP A 697 4.04 -12.92 -13.76
N GLU A 698 3.53 -13.97 -14.42
CA GLU A 698 2.18 -14.00 -15.01
C GLU A 698 1.07 -13.77 -13.98
N ASP A 699 1.32 -14.07 -12.69
CA ASP A 699 0.39 -13.86 -11.60
C ASP A 699 0.52 -12.49 -10.95
N GLY A 700 1.48 -11.67 -11.39
CA GLY A 700 1.74 -10.31 -10.90
C GLY A 700 2.54 -10.27 -9.60
N PHE A 701 3.24 -11.35 -9.22
CA PHE A 701 4.23 -11.32 -8.15
C PHE A 701 5.51 -10.66 -8.61
N LEU A 702 6.05 -9.77 -7.79
CA LEU A 702 7.27 -9.04 -8.07
C LEU A 702 8.49 -9.82 -7.56
N TYR A 703 9.48 -9.98 -8.43
CA TYR A 703 10.77 -10.57 -8.12
C TYR A 703 11.87 -9.53 -8.26
N ILE A 704 12.73 -9.44 -7.25
CA ILE A 704 13.89 -8.54 -7.25
C ILE A 704 15.13 -9.37 -7.54
N VAL A 705 15.83 -9.05 -8.63
CA VAL A 705 17.09 -9.71 -9.00
C VAL A 705 18.26 -9.04 -8.27
N ASP A 706 18.53 -7.76 -8.52
CA ASP A 706 19.55 -6.96 -7.84
C ASP A 706 19.37 -5.47 -8.20
N ARG A 707 20.22 -4.61 -7.65
CA ARG A 707 20.31 -3.20 -8.04
C ARG A 707 21.15 -3.04 -9.29
N TYR A 708 20.76 -2.16 -10.21
CA TYR A 708 21.59 -1.85 -11.40
C TYR A 708 23.00 -1.37 -11.03
N SER A 709 23.18 -0.71 -9.90
CA SER A 709 24.49 -0.30 -9.37
C SER A 709 25.35 -1.46 -8.83
N ARG A 710 24.79 -2.67 -8.72
CA ARG A 710 25.48 -3.90 -8.27
C ARG A 710 25.72 -4.88 -9.42
N PHE A 711 25.71 -4.42 -10.65
CA PHE A 711 26.13 -5.24 -11.80
C PHE A 711 27.54 -4.87 -12.21
N ALA A 712 28.36 -5.87 -12.50
CA ALA A 712 29.66 -5.72 -13.15
C ALA A 712 29.53 -6.03 -14.64
N LYS A 713 30.06 -5.15 -15.50
CA LYS A 713 30.08 -5.37 -16.96
C LYS A 713 31.39 -6.07 -17.37
N ILE A 714 31.32 -7.38 -17.53
CA ILE A 714 32.49 -8.22 -17.81
C ILE A 714 32.38 -8.84 -19.22
N GLY A 715 33.28 -8.45 -20.11
CA GLY A 715 33.29 -8.96 -21.48
C GLY A 715 32.01 -8.70 -22.27
N GLY A 716 31.25 -7.64 -21.89
CA GLY A 716 29.96 -7.27 -22.49
C GLY A 716 28.73 -7.82 -21.78
N GLU A 717 28.90 -8.74 -20.86
CA GLU A 717 27.80 -9.32 -20.06
C GLU A 717 27.63 -8.55 -18.73
N MET A 718 26.35 -8.34 -18.34
CA MET A 718 25.99 -7.71 -17.06
C MET A 718 25.80 -8.79 -16.00
N ILE A 719 26.73 -8.88 -15.05
CA ILE A 719 26.77 -9.92 -14.02
C ILE A 719 26.37 -9.33 -12.67
N SER A 720 25.37 -9.90 -12.01
CA SER A 720 24.94 -9.47 -10.67
C SER A 720 25.96 -9.89 -9.62
N LEU A 721 26.48 -8.94 -8.86
CA LEU A 721 27.38 -9.17 -7.72
C LEU A 721 26.65 -9.91 -6.59
N GLY A 722 25.35 -9.69 -6.43
CA GLY A 722 24.52 -10.41 -5.47
C GLY A 722 24.36 -11.89 -5.83
N ALA A 723 24.17 -12.21 -7.12
CA ALA A 723 24.13 -13.60 -7.59
C ALA A 723 25.47 -14.32 -7.35
N ILE A 724 26.58 -13.62 -7.53
CA ILE A 724 27.92 -14.16 -7.20
C ILE A 724 28.02 -14.49 -5.71
N GLU A 725 27.59 -13.57 -4.86
CA GLU A 725 27.58 -13.79 -3.40
C GLU A 725 26.73 -15.00 -3.01
N GLU A 726 25.58 -15.18 -3.63
CA GLU A 726 24.70 -16.34 -3.39
C GLU A 726 25.34 -17.67 -3.84
N GLU A 727 26.02 -17.68 -4.99
CA GLU A 727 26.73 -18.88 -5.43
C GLU A 727 27.92 -19.20 -4.53
N ILE A 728 28.70 -18.20 -4.14
CA ILE A 728 29.85 -18.39 -3.23
C ILE A 728 29.37 -18.91 -1.86
N ALA A 729 28.24 -18.42 -1.35
CA ALA A 729 27.67 -18.83 -0.05
C ALA A 729 27.38 -20.34 0.05
N LYS A 730 27.21 -21.04 -1.07
CA LYS A 730 26.99 -22.49 -1.09
C LYS A 730 28.23 -23.30 -0.74
N PHE A 731 29.40 -22.70 -0.81
CA PHE A 731 30.70 -23.39 -0.66
C PHE A 731 31.50 -22.96 0.58
N ILE A 732 31.02 -21.98 1.32
CA ILE A 732 31.64 -21.45 2.52
C ILE A 732 30.66 -21.36 3.68
N ASP A 733 31.18 -21.56 4.91
CA ASP A 733 30.40 -21.38 6.13
C ASP A 733 30.14 -19.87 6.40
N THR A 734 28.97 -19.40 6.07
CA THR A 734 28.59 -17.99 6.24
C THR A 734 28.41 -17.55 7.69
N GLU A 735 28.43 -18.48 8.64
CA GLU A 735 28.44 -18.16 10.08
C GLU A 735 29.83 -17.70 10.55
N VAL A 736 30.88 -18.23 9.95
CA VAL A 736 32.27 -17.96 10.30
C VAL A 736 32.89 -16.92 9.38
N VAL A 737 32.52 -16.92 8.09
CA VAL A 737 33.11 -16.08 7.04
C VAL A 737 32.06 -15.11 6.51
N LYS A 738 32.31 -13.81 6.60
CA LYS A 738 31.51 -12.81 5.91
C LYS A 738 32.29 -12.32 4.69
N PHE A 739 31.56 -12.01 3.62
CA PHE A 739 32.15 -11.54 2.38
C PHE A 739 31.22 -10.60 1.63
N CYS A 740 31.81 -9.79 0.75
CA CYS A 740 31.08 -8.89 -0.14
C CYS A 740 31.80 -8.81 -1.48
N ALA A 741 31.05 -8.99 -2.58
CA ALA A 741 31.53 -8.82 -3.93
C ALA A 741 31.44 -7.37 -4.39
N THR A 742 32.48 -6.90 -5.13
CA THR A 742 32.48 -5.61 -5.82
C THR A 742 33.17 -5.73 -7.16
N SER A 743 33.14 -4.68 -7.98
CA SER A 743 33.85 -4.63 -9.26
C SER A 743 34.88 -3.51 -9.30
N LEU A 744 35.97 -3.74 -9.99
CA LEU A 744 36.96 -2.76 -10.35
C LEU A 744 37.13 -2.70 -11.87
N GLU A 745 37.53 -1.56 -12.41
CA GLU A 745 37.78 -1.37 -13.83
C GLU A 745 38.95 -2.28 -14.32
N ASP A 746 38.77 -2.88 -15.49
CA ASP A 746 39.74 -3.70 -16.17
C ASP A 746 39.84 -3.27 -17.65
N GLU A 747 41.02 -2.90 -18.12
CA GLU A 747 41.26 -2.39 -19.48
C GLU A 747 40.84 -3.36 -20.59
N LYS A 748 40.86 -4.68 -20.33
CA LYS A 748 40.59 -5.72 -21.35
C LYS A 748 39.17 -6.20 -21.33
N LYS A 749 38.51 -6.26 -20.16
CA LYS A 749 37.20 -6.88 -19.98
C LYS A 749 36.13 -5.90 -19.53
N GLY A 750 36.48 -4.62 -19.37
CA GLY A 750 35.61 -3.59 -18.84
C GLY A 750 35.65 -3.54 -17.30
N GLU A 751 35.18 -4.58 -16.62
CA GLU A 751 35.25 -4.72 -15.17
C GLU A 751 35.71 -6.13 -14.76
N GLN A 752 36.16 -6.26 -13.53
CA GLN A 752 36.57 -7.52 -12.91
C GLN A 752 36.05 -7.63 -11.50
N ILE A 753 35.69 -8.86 -11.09
CA ILE A 753 35.10 -9.13 -9.77
C ILE A 753 36.20 -9.20 -8.72
N VAL A 754 35.96 -8.53 -7.60
CA VAL A 754 36.79 -8.53 -6.40
C VAL A 754 35.92 -8.99 -5.22
N LEU A 755 36.46 -9.88 -4.40
CA LEU A 755 35.80 -10.36 -3.20
C LEU A 755 36.55 -9.87 -1.97
N LEU A 756 35.88 -9.11 -1.11
CA LEU A 756 36.37 -8.73 0.22
C LEU A 756 35.86 -9.76 1.23
N ILE A 757 36.75 -10.31 2.06
CA ILE A 757 36.48 -11.41 2.98
C ILE A 757 36.84 -10.99 4.41
N GLU A 758 35.85 -11.03 5.32
CA GLU A 758 36.04 -10.86 6.77
C GLU A 758 36.11 -12.25 7.40
N CYS A 759 37.33 -12.68 7.76
CA CYS A 759 37.59 -13.94 8.44
C CYS A 759 38.94 -13.92 9.15
N ASN A 760 39.23 -14.94 9.97
CA ASN A 760 40.55 -15.11 10.61
C ASN A 760 41.63 -15.48 9.61
N ASN A 761 42.87 -15.09 9.87
CA ASN A 761 44.01 -15.33 8.98
C ASN A 761 44.20 -16.82 8.66
N GLU A 762 43.93 -17.69 9.63
CA GLU A 762 44.13 -19.15 9.51
C GLU A 762 43.21 -19.82 8.49
N ILE A 763 42.01 -19.22 8.22
CA ILE A 763 41.05 -19.85 7.32
C ILE A 763 40.94 -19.12 5.96
N PHE A 764 41.59 -17.96 5.80
CA PHE A 764 41.49 -17.14 4.59
C PHE A 764 41.90 -17.88 3.32
N GLU A 765 43.09 -18.53 3.38
CA GLU A 765 43.60 -19.28 2.22
C GLU A 765 42.70 -20.43 1.84
N GLY A 766 42.20 -21.17 2.85
CA GLY A 766 41.26 -22.29 2.64
C GLY A 766 39.96 -21.85 2.00
N VAL A 767 39.41 -20.68 2.41
CA VAL A 767 38.23 -20.07 1.81
C VAL A 767 38.47 -19.69 0.35
N CYS A 768 39.64 -19.08 0.05
CA CYS A 768 40.01 -18.72 -1.33
C CYS A 768 40.13 -19.95 -2.23
N GLU A 769 40.74 -21.03 -1.72
CA GLU A 769 40.87 -22.28 -2.45
C GLU A 769 39.53 -22.97 -2.67
N ALA A 770 38.68 -23.01 -1.68
CA ALA A 770 37.33 -23.56 -1.80
C ALA A 770 36.54 -22.85 -2.92
N ILE A 771 36.58 -21.52 -2.99
CA ILE A 771 35.92 -20.76 -4.05
C ILE A 771 36.55 -21.01 -5.42
N LYS A 772 37.91 -21.02 -5.52
CA LYS A 772 38.61 -21.27 -6.79
C LYS A 772 38.33 -22.65 -7.35
N ASN A 773 38.25 -23.68 -6.50
CA ASN A 773 38.03 -25.08 -6.86
C ASN A 773 36.52 -25.43 -6.98
N SER A 774 35.63 -24.50 -6.64
CA SER A 774 34.16 -24.72 -6.73
C SER A 774 33.69 -24.79 -8.19
N ASN A 775 32.54 -25.43 -8.40
CA ASN A 775 31.85 -25.48 -9.69
C ASN A 775 31.12 -24.18 -10.10
N ILE A 776 31.46 -23.03 -9.48
CA ILE A 776 30.92 -21.75 -9.86
C ILE A 776 31.31 -21.42 -11.31
N PRO A 777 30.38 -20.86 -12.12
CA PRO A 777 30.71 -20.44 -13.49
C PRO A 777 31.92 -19.54 -13.56
N THR A 778 32.76 -19.70 -14.56
CA THR A 778 34.05 -18.98 -14.67
C THR A 778 33.88 -17.44 -14.63
N LEU A 779 32.81 -16.95 -15.18
CA LEU A 779 32.47 -15.51 -15.15
C LEU A 779 32.12 -14.99 -13.75
N PHE A 780 31.71 -15.86 -12.84
CA PHE A 780 31.34 -15.52 -11.47
C PHE A 780 32.53 -15.63 -10.50
N LYS A 781 33.66 -16.23 -10.94
CA LYS A 781 34.82 -16.39 -10.08
C LYS A 781 35.52 -15.05 -9.88
N PRO A 782 35.69 -14.62 -8.61
CA PRO A 782 36.45 -13.41 -8.32
C PRO A 782 37.92 -13.54 -8.84
N ARG A 783 38.44 -12.44 -9.39
CA ARG A 783 39.81 -12.37 -9.82
C ARG A 783 40.75 -12.05 -8.66
N TYR A 784 40.29 -11.21 -7.73
CA TYR A 784 41.05 -10.83 -6.55
C TYR A 784 40.27 -11.16 -5.30
N TYR A 785 40.97 -11.59 -4.29
CA TYR A 785 40.47 -11.92 -2.95
C TYR A 785 41.29 -11.09 -1.96
N PHE A 786 40.59 -10.25 -1.19
CA PHE A 786 41.27 -9.44 -0.17
C PHE A 786 40.66 -9.73 1.19
N GLN A 787 41.54 -10.03 2.16
CA GLN A 787 41.14 -10.14 3.54
C GLN A 787 40.96 -8.75 4.14
N ILE A 788 39.92 -8.54 4.93
CA ILE A 788 39.63 -7.29 5.64
C ILE A 788 39.25 -7.59 7.08
N GLU A 789 39.53 -6.69 8.00
CA GLU A 789 39.15 -6.86 9.41
C GLU A 789 37.64 -6.88 9.59
N LYS A 790 36.92 -6.03 8.88
CA LYS A 790 35.46 -5.91 8.97
C LYS A 790 34.88 -5.36 7.69
N ILE A 791 33.76 -5.96 7.24
CA ILE A 791 32.97 -5.43 6.12
C ILE A 791 32.35 -4.09 6.54
N PRO A 792 32.55 -3.01 5.78
CA PRO A 792 31.93 -1.73 6.05
C PRO A 792 30.40 -1.81 6.05
N LEU A 793 29.79 -1.39 7.15
CA LEU A 793 28.35 -1.34 7.28
C LEU A 793 27.88 0.11 7.42
N LEU A 794 26.73 0.39 6.83
CA LEU A 794 25.96 1.60 7.10
C LEU A 794 25.37 1.51 8.51
N GLY A 795 25.03 2.66 9.10
CA GLY A 795 24.37 2.68 10.39
C GLY A 795 23.02 1.95 10.47
N SER A 796 22.47 1.56 9.33
CA SER A 796 21.28 0.70 9.22
C SER A 796 21.59 -0.81 9.33
N GLY A 797 22.86 -1.19 9.45
CA GLY A 797 23.31 -2.59 9.40
C GLY A 797 23.52 -3.14 7.98
N LYS A 798 23.19 -2.36 6.93
CA LYS A 798 23.44 -2.75 5.54
C LYS A 798 24.89 -2.54 5.15
N VAL A 799 25.40 -3.33 4.20
CA VAL A 799 26.75 -3.15 3.65
C VAL A 799 26.89 -1.77 2.98
N ASP A 800 27.94 -1.05 3.32
CA ASP A 800 28.31 0.22 2.67
C ASP A 800 29.07 -0.07 1.37
N LEU A 801 28.34 -0.27 0.29
CA LEU A 801 28.88 -0.66 -1.02
C LEU A 801 29.91 0.33 -1.57
N LYS A 802 29.80 1.62 -1.23
CA LYS A 802 30.76 2.64 -1.66
C LYS A 802 32.09 2.45 -0.96
N LYS A 803 32.07 2.30 0.37
CA LYS A 803 33.30 2.02 1.12
C LYS A 803 33.92 0.68 0.75
N VAL A 804 33.10 -0.33 0.44
CA VAL A 804 33.56 -1.63 -0.09
C VAL A 804 34.29 -1.43 -1.39
N LYS A 805 33.76 -0.63 -2.33
CA LYS A 805 34.41 -0.36 -3.62
C LYS A 805 35.71 0.49 -3.44
N GLU A 806 35.68 1.49 -2.55
CA GLU A 806 36.85 2.29 -2.20
C GLU A 806 37.95 1.43 -1.56
N LEU A 807 37.61 0.55 -0.61
CA LEU A 807 38.56 -0.39 0.01
C LEU A 807 39.16 -1.35 -1.01
N ALA A 808 38.32 -1.94 -1.88
CA ALA A 808 38.77 -2.83 -2.93
C ALA A 808 39.75 -2.12 -3.89
N LYS A 809 39.49 -0.85 -4.23
CA LYS A 809 40.40 -0.04 -5.06
C LYS A 809 41.74 0.22 -4.37
N ASN A 810 41.72 0.54 -3.07
CA ASN A 810 42.93 0.80 -2.30
C ASN A 810 43.79 -0.46 -2.07
N LEU A 811 43.16 -1.64 -2.00
CA LEU A 811 43.85 -2.93 -1.82
C LEU A 811 44.35 -3.51 -3.15
N ALA A 812 43.83 -3.04 -4.28
CA ALA A 812 44.22 -3.49 -5.62
C ALA A 812 45.41 -2.66 -6.22
N ILE A 813 45.72 -1.52 -5.60
CA ILE A 813 46.92 -0.71 -5.93
C ILE A 813 48.15 -1.26 -5.22
#